data_f8a46bf8afed6d9e7bc057f80bb37caf
#
_entry.id   f8a46bf8afed6d9e7bc057f80bb37caf
#
_cell.length_a   1.000
_cell.length_b   1.000
_cell.length_c   1.000
_cell.angle_alpha   90.00
_cell.angle_beta   90.00
_cell.angle_gamma   90.00
#
_symmetry.space_group_name_H-M   'P 1'
#
loop_
_entity.id
_entity.type
_entity.pdbx_description
1 polymer ?
#
loop_
_entity_poly.entity_id
_entity_poly.type
_entity_poly.pdbx_seq_one_letter_code
_entity_poly.pdbx_strand_id
1 'polypeptide(L)'
;MTAAQAPLPLLAAKLAAPPMPGQVVARPRLFGLLDQGVQGPVTLVAAPAGSGKTLLLASWAAQASAPGPVAWLSLDPADNDPGRCWSYVLAALRGVGGPPAGDPPPDPDPPPGESGDGGLPAPLVQALGELASPVVLVLDDVHELTDPRVLRGLELLVRHTPPRLRLVLVTRADPPLPLHRLLVSGQLSQLRAADLAFSVAEVAELLDGYDFRARLSDADLAVLQARTEGWAAGLRLAAVSMLGHPDPRRFVLELAGDDRSLAGYLVAEVLDRLPAELRDFLVRTSVVDELSGELADALTGRDDGERTLARLERANVFVVALGHRRERYRYHPLFAELLRYELRREAPQEAAELRRKAANWYGANGFPAEAVGQAVAMEDWERTADLLAEHGGRRLLRGQDAGLGELLGRVPAEAARLHPELALLGAAGRIVADDEAEASLELALEQERRLAGDRRPRFALLLAACRLLRAGRAGDLDEVLAAGRAALAASAPLGDPAAGGVAGDALAVALAGLGTAELWTGDLDAAEAHLRAGQVAARSAGLEEVQRTCLSHLALVQAVQGRLGDAVATGRAAGGHAAPAGAPAPAPPAAALLALAWARYQRDDLSGAAGWLERAAAPPGPAPERPLRVAAMIMAGWLARAQADPAAAFAAFGAAGQELAGWSQPRLLVRWLATSEAELHLAAGDTATARALLAALDPAEPEGAAPSAVAVARLRLAEGDPAAALASLAPLAGDAAPAAGAGAVEAWLLQALARHAQDEPDQAAKSLAVAVALAEPEDRRRVFLDAGPPARVLLARYRDWVEGSWPFLDEVAHAAIDPVASASPMPAAVEELSPRERAVLRYLPTMLTFVEIGSELYISVNTTKSHVRSIYRKLGVVGRRDAVRRARQLQLLRS
;
A
#
# COMPACT_ATOMS: atom_id res chain seq x y z
N MET A 1 -4.05 -35.55 -74.92
CA MET A 1 -2.92 -36.25 -74.37
C MET A 1 -2.17 -35.16 -73.51
N THR A 2 -2.58 -34.96 -72.35
CA THR A 2 -1.91 -34.09 -71.35
C THR A 2 -0.87 -34.93 -70.63
N ALA A 3 0.36 -34.54 -70.70
CA ALA A 3 1.47 -35.22 -70.02
C ALA A 3 1.18 -35.39 -68.54
N ALA A 4 1.20 -36.64 -68.05
CA ALA A 4 1.16 -36.95 -66.64
C ALA A 4 2.41 -36.33 -65.99
N GLN A 5 2.18 -35.36 -65.07
CA GLN A 5 3.25 -34.79 -64.22
C GLN A 5 3.75 -35.95 -63.35
N ALA A 6 5.03 -36.28 -63.44
CA ALA A 6 5.68 -37.24 -62.57
C ALA A 6 5.51 -36.79 -61.08
N PRO A 7 5.31 -37.72 -60.12
CA PRO A 7 5.14 -37.40 -58.72
C PRO A 7 6.36 -36.60 -58.27
N LEU A 8 6.12 -35.46 -57.67
CA LEU A 8 7.17 -34.60 -57.04
C LEU A 8 7.94 -35.42 -56.01
N PRO A 9 9.28 -35.56 -56.18
CA PRO A 9 10.06 -36.31 -55.16
C PRO A 9 9.92 -35.65 -53.81
N LEU A 10 9.45 -36.42 -52.78
CA LEU A 10 9.34 -35.97 -51.42
C LEU A 10 10.73 -35.70 -50.85
N LEU A 11 10.93 -34.51 -50.31
CA LEU A 11 12.21 -34.14 -49.65
C LEU A 11 12.33 -34.86 -48.31
N ALA A 12 13.19 -35.85 -48.18
CA ALA A 12 13.44 -36.62 -46.96
C ALA A 12 13.82 -35.74 -45.78
N ALA A 13 14.49 -34.61 -46.03
CA ALA A 13 14.84 -33.65 -44.98
C ALA A 13 13.65 -33.02 -44.22
N LYS A 14 12.48 -32.97 -44.85
CA LYS A 14 11.23 -32.48 -44.18
C LYS A 14 10.60 -33.55 -43.29
N LEU A 15 10.91 -34.82 -43.52
CA LEU A 15 10.33 -35.97 -42.81
C LEU A 15 11.17 -36.44 -41.63
N ALA A 16 12.19 -35.71 -41.26
CA ALA A 16 13.07 -35.99 -40.14
C ALA A 16 13.18 -34.82 -39.20
N ALA A 17 13.32 -35.10 -37.88
CA ALA A 17 13.67 -34.07 -36.96
C ALA A 17 15.02 -33.42 -37.33
N PRO A 18 15.18 -32.12 -37.19
CA PRO A 18 16.45 -31.46 -37.55
C PRO A 18 17.61 -32.00 -36.73
N PRO A 19 18.83 -32.04 -37.28
CA PRO A 19 20.01 -32.49 -36.58
C PRO A 19 20.29 -31.57 -35.39
N MET A 20 20.65 -32.19 -34.25
CA MET A 20 20.96 -31.47 -33.03
C MET A 20 22.29 -30.73 -33.16
N PRO A 21 22.39 -29.43 -32.87
CA PRO A 21 23.68 -28.76 -32.74
C PRO A 21 24.46 -29.35 -31.55
N GLY A 22 25.79 -29.28 -31.60
CA GLY A 22 26.68 -29.93 -30.63
C GLY A 22 26.51 -29.48 -29.16
N GLN A 23 25.85 -28.36 -28.94
CA GLN A 23 25.56 -27.83 -27.58
C GLN A 23 24.08 -27.50 -27.47
N VAL A 24 23.34 -28.36 -26.82
CA VAL A 24 21.92 -28.19 -26.51
C VAL A 24 21.70 -28.39 -25.00
N VAL A 25 21.15 -27.39 -24.35
CA VAL A 25 20.75 -27.46 -22.95
C VAL A 25 19.60 -28.45 -22.82
N ALA A 26 19.76 -29.44 -21.97
CA ALA A 26 18.69 -30.36 -21.64
C ALA A 26 17.63 -29.63 -20.77
N ARG A 27 16.35 -29.82 -21.11
CA ARG A 27 15.24 -29.12 -20.44
C ARG A 27 14.24 -30.12 -19.86
N PRO A 28 14.62 -30.90 -18.82
CA PRO A 28 13.75 -31.97 -18.25
C PRO A 28 12.36 -31.46 -17.85
N ARG A 29 12.28 -30.24 -17.38
CA ARG A 29 11.01 -29.56 -17.03
C ARG A 29 10.03 -29.55 -18.21
N LEU A 30 10.50 -29.19 -19.40
CA LEU A 30 9.69 -29.12 -20.63
C LEU A 30 9.41 -30.52 -21.18
N PHE A 31 10.33 -31.45 -21.04
CA PHE A 31 10.10 -32.86 -21.43
C PHE A 31 8.93 -33.44 -20.63
N GLY A 32 8.87 -33.20 -19.32
CA GLY A 32 7.73 -33.60 -18.49
C GLY A 32 6.39 -32.99 -18.93
N LEU A 33 6.38 -31.72 -19.37
CA LEU A 33 5.18 -31.11 -19.95
C LEU A 33 4.79 -31.70 -21.30
N LEU A 34 5.76 -32.03 -22.15
CA LEU A 34 5.50 -32.70 -23.42
C LEU A 34 4.99 -34.12 -23.21
N ASP A 35 5.59 -34.87 -22.27
CA ASP A 35 5.16 -36.25 -21.94
C ASP A 35 3.71 -36.26 -21.43
N GLN A 36 3.33 -35.28 -20.62
CA GLN A 36 1.94 -35.10 -20.20
C GLN A 36 1.04 -34.68 -21.37
N GLY A 37 1.51 -33.75 -22.19
CA GLY A 37 0.76 -33.24 -23.33
C GLY A 37 0.38 -34.31 -24.33
N VAL A 38 1.32 -35.20 -24.67
CA VAL A 38 1.06 -36.29 -25.64
C VAL A 38 0.27 -37.47 -25.06
N GLN A 39 -0.13 -37.45 -23.80
CA GLN A 39 -1.20 -38.34 -23.32
C GLN A 39 -2.56 -37.89 -23.87
N GLY A 40 -2.75 -36.61 -24.10
CA GLY A 40 -3.91 -36.04 -24.78
C GLY A 40 -3.83 -36.14 -26.32
N PRO A 41 -4.92 -35.90 -27.04
CA PRO A 41 -4.95 -35.97 -28.47
C PRO A 41 -4.16 -34.88 -29.19
N VAL A 42 -4.12 -33.65 -28.60
CA VAL A 42 -3.47 -32.48 -29.25
C VAL A 42 -2.59 -31.73 -28.28
N THR A 43 -1.38 -31.43 -28.68
CA THR A 43 -0.43 -30.55 -27.97
C THR A 43 -0.06 -29.37 -28.87
N LEU A 44 -0.20 -28.16 -28.39
CA LEU A 44 0.19 -26.94 -29.10
C LEU A 44 1.47 -26.38 -28.48
N VAL A 45 2.49 -26.12 -29.26
CA VAL A 45 3.71 -25.40 -28.88
C VAL A 45 3.77 -24.11 -29.68
N ALA A 46 3.35 -22.99 -29.01
CA ALA A 46 3.22 -21.69 -29.67
C ALA A 46 4.07 -20.63 -29.00
N ALA A 47 5.06 -20.08 -29.69
CA ALA A 47 5.95 -19.05 -29.17
C ALA A 47 6.66 -18.29 -30.30
N PRO A 48 7.22 -17.11 -30.08
CA PRO A 48 7.93 -16.29 -31.04
C PRO A 48 9.05 -17.05 -31.79
N ALA A 49 9.57 -16.41 -32.83
CA ALA A 49 10.78 -16.87 -33.51
C ALA A 49 11.95 -16.97 -32.51
N GLY A 50 12.81 -17.97 -32.69
CA GLY A 50 13.99 -18.14 -31.82
C GLY A 50 13.73 -18.61 -30.39
N SER A 51 12.50 -19.02 -30.02
CA SER A 51 12.19 -19.57 -28.67
C SER A 51 12.67 -21.01 -28.47
N GLY A 52 13.27 -21.63 -29.45
CA GLY A 52 13.82 -22.99 -29.37
C GLY A 52 12.80 -24.12 -29.47
N LYS A 53 11.60 -23.87 -30.04
CA LYS A 53 10.51 -24.87 -30.19
C LYS A 53 10.96 -26.15 -30.90
N THR A 54 11.51 -26.00 -32.11
CA THR A 54 11.96 -27.11 -32.97
C THR A 54 13.07 -27.93 -32.29
N LEU A 55 14.06 -27.25 -31.68
CA LEU A 55 15.14 -27.91 -30.94
C LEU A 55 14.66 -28.65 -29.70
N LEU A 56 13.70 -28.06 -28.96
CA LEU A 56 13.09 -28.72 -27.81
C LEU A 56 12.43 -30.03 -28.20
N LEU A 57 11.62 -30.02 -29.26
CA LEU A 57 10.91 -31.21 -29.72
C LEU A 57 11.84 -32.25 -30.36
N ALA A 58 12.86 -31.80 -31.08
CA ALA A 58 13.88 -32.70 -31.63
C ALA A 58 14.66 -33.38 -30.48
N SER A 59 15.04 -32.62 -29.42
CA SER A 59 15.69 -33.17 -28.23
C SER A 59 14.77 -34.13 -27.46
N TRP A 60 13.50 -33.78 -27.30
CA TRP A 60 12.53 -34.64 -26.64
C TRP A 60 12.29 -35.94 -27.44
N ALA A 61 12.11 -35.85 -28.76
CA ALA A 61 11.90 -37.01 -29.64
C ALA A 61 13.11 -37.99 -29.59
N ALA A 62 14.32 -37.48 -29.40
CA ALA A 62 15.53 -38.31 -29.30
C ALA A 62 15.65 -39.07 -27.96
N GLN A 63 14.92 -38.72 -26.93
CA GLN A 63 15.01 -39.35 -25.59
C GLN A 63 14.11 -40.57 -25.36
N ALA A 64 13.35 -40.99 -26.41
CA ALA A 64 12.49 -42.21 -26.37
C ALA A 64 11.41 -42.21 -25.24
N SER A 65 11.03 -41.08 -24.68
CA SER A 65 9.96 -40.94 -23.65
C SER A 65 8.56 -40.84 -24.28
N ALA A 66 8.45 -40.64 -25.58
CA ALA A 66 7.18 -40.55 -26.29
C ALA A 66 6.38 -41.88 -26.18
N PRO A 67 5.03 -41.81 -26.14
CA PRO A 67 4.15 -43.00 -26.02
C PRO A 67 4.19 -43.93 -27.25
N GLY A 68 4.95 -43.56 -28.26
CA GLY A 68 5.13 -44.31 -29.53
C GLY A 68 6.15 -43.63 -30.42
N PRO A 69 6.33 -44.12 -31.64
CA PRO A 69 7.25 -43.51 -32.59
C PRO A 69 6.80 -42.09 -32.97
N VAL A 70 7.79 -41.20 -33.19
CA VAL A 70 7.56 -39.80 -33.57
C VAL A 70 7.71 -39.62 -35.07
N ALA A 71 6.60 -39.34 -35.74
CA ALA A 71 6.56 -38.91 -37.14
C ALA A 71 6.79 -37.39 -37.20
N TRP A 72 7.67 -36.91 -38.07
CA TRP A 72 8.00 -35.49 -38.20
C TRP A 72 7.69 -34.97 -39.58
N LEU A 73 7.13 -33.75 -39.61
CA LEU A 73 6.96 -32.99 -40.86
C LEU A 73 7.26 -31.49 -40.58
N SER A 74 8.32 -30.99 -41.22
CA SER A 74 8.58 -29.54 -41.26
C SER A 74 7.85 -28.92 -42.48
N LEU A 75 6.96 -27.97 -42.18
CA LEU A 75 6.12 -27.32 -43.16
C LEU A 75 6.81 -26.08 -43.74
N ASP A 76 6.52 -25.78 -45.00
CA ASP A 76 6.95 -24.57 -45.69
C ASP A 76 5.80 -23.99 -46.55
N PRO A 77 5.93 -22.78 -47.15
CA PRO A 77 4.88 -22.16 -47.96
C PRO A 77 4.40 -23.00 -49.15
N ALA A 78 5.23 -23.91 -49.67
CA ALA A 78 4.82 -24.77 -50.79
C ALA A 78 3.84 -25.88 -50.33
N ASP A 79 3.73 -26.17 -49.03
CA ASP A 79 2.78 -27.11 -48.46
C ASP A 79 1.35 -26.54 -48.35
N ASN A 80 1.11 -25.34 -48.87
CA ASN A 80 -0.24 -24.81 -49.07
C ASN A 80 -1.00 -25.48 -50.23
N ASP A 81 -0.31 -26.32 -51.04
CA ASP A 81 -0.99 -27.24 -51.95
C ASP A 81 -1.54 -28.46 -51.19
N PRO A 82 -2.88 -28.69 -51.17
CA PRO A 82 -3.47 -29.76 -50.38
C PRO A 82 -2.94 -31.18 -50.75
N GLY A 83 -2.73 -31.44 -52.03
CA GLY A 83 -2.19 -32.72 -52.48
C GLY A 83 -0.80 -32.99 -51.92
N ARG A 84 0.07 -31.98 -51.99
CA ARG A 84 1.42 -32.02 -51.49
C ARG A 84 1.45 -32.14 -49.92
N CYS A 85 0.69 -31.33 -49.24
CA CYS A 85 0.64 -31.35 -47.76
C CYS A 85 0.25 -32.73 -47.22
N TRP A 86 -0.86 -33.27 -47.72
CA TRP A 86 -1.37 -34.56 -47.21
C TRP A 86 -0.51 -35.75 -47.68
N SER A 87 0.21 -35.64 -48.79
CA SER A 87 1.19 -36.65 -49.24
C SER A 87 2.38 -36.71 -48.28
N TYR A 88 2.87 -35.56 -47.81
CA TYR A 88 3.91 -35.50 -46.76
C TYR A 88 3.43 -36.03 -45.42
N VAL A 89 2.21 -35.69 -44.96
CA VAL A 89 1.64 -36.22 -43.73
C VAL A 89 1.54 -37.74 -43.79
N LEU A 90 1.05 -38.28 -44.92
CA LEU A 90 0.95 -39.73 -45.13
C LEU A 90 2.34 -40.39 -45.14
N ALA A 91 3.34 -39.77 -45.80
CA ALA A 91 4.70 -40.26 -45.84
C ALA A 91 5.36 -40.27 -44.45
N ALA A 92 5.15 -39.21 -43.66
CA ALA A 92 5.64 -39.16 -42.27
C ALA A 92 5.07 -40.28 -41.40
N LEU A 93 3.80 -40.56 -41.50
CA LEU A 93 3.11 -41.64 -40.75
C LEU A 93 3.59 -43.05 -41.21
N ARG A 94 3.80 -43.27 -42.51
CA ARG A 94 4.33 -44.52 -43.06
C ARG A 94 5.78 -44.76 -42.65
N GLY A 95 6.59 -43.69 -42.50
CA GLY A 95 8.00 -43.80 -42.14
C GLY A 95 8.25 -44.35 -40.73
N VAL A 96 7.26 -44.31 -39.83
CA VAL A 96 7.42 -44.66 -38.39
C VAL A 96 6.56 -45.85 -37.94
N GLY A 97 5.89 -46.59 -38.82
CA GLY A 97 5.12 -47.77 -38.40
C GLY A 97 3.79 -47.95 -39.06
N GLY A 98 3.62 -47.33 -40.23
CA GLY A 98 2.57 -47.69 -41.14
C GLY A 98 2.77 -49.12 -41.68
N PRO A 99 1.72 -49.80 -42.23
CA PRO A 99 1.87 -51.11 -42.81
C PRO A 99 3.00 -51.12 -43.84
N PRO A 100 3.74 -52.24 -43.97
CA PRO A 100 4.86 -52.37 -44.92
C PRO A 100 4.35 -52.00 -46.33
N ALA A 101 5.23 -51.35 -47.09
CA ALA A 101 4.93 -50.89 -48.44
C ALA A 101 4.43 -52.05 -49.27
N GLY A 102 3.13 -52.22 -49.38
CA GLY A 102 2.53 -52.83 -50.51
C GLY A 102 2.78 -51.90 -51.67
N ASP A 103 2.85 -52.46 -52.93
CA ASP A 103 3.17 -51.77 -54.13
C ASP A 103 2.88 -50.26 -54.18
N PRO A 104 3.75 -49.45 -54.87
CA PRO A 104 3.51 -48.03 -54.96
C PRO A 104 2.06 -47.79 -55.36
N PRO A 105 1.34 -46.82 -54.66
CA PRO A 105 -0.03 -46.62 -54.99
C PRO A 105 -0.16 -46.34 -56.47
N PRO A 106 -1.19 -46.88 -57.14
CA PRO A 106 -1.48 -46.45 -58.48
C PRO A 106 -1.64 -44.93 -58.46
N ASP A 107 -1.13 -44.27 -59.51
CA ASP A 107 -1.19 -42.83 -59.73
C ASP A 107 -2.41 -42.18 -59.01
N PRO A 108 -2.21 -41.18 -58.21
CA PRO A 108 -3.35 -40.47 -57.64
C PRO A 108 -3.89 -39.50 -58.72
N ASP A 109 -4.54 -40.01 -59.70
CA ASP A 109 -5.53 -39.24 -60.46
C ASP A 109 -6.76 -39.16 -59.49
N PRO A 110 -7.04 -38.06 -58.88
CA PRO A 110 -8.34 -37.91 -58.26
C PRO A 110 -9.39 -37.98 -59.34
N PRO A 111 -10.46 -38.77 -59.20
CA PRO A 111 -11.56 -38.71 -60.13
C PRO A 111 -12.02 -37.25 -60.24
N PRO A 112 -12.21 -36.71 -61.41
CA PRO A 112 -12.67 -35.37 -61.62
C PRO A 112 -14.09 -35.27 -61.06
N GLY A 113 -14.26 -34.77 -59.84
CA GLY A 113 -15.63 -34.56 -59.39
C GLY A 113 -15.81 -34.44 -57.85
N GLU A 114 -14.93 -34.92 -57.00
CA GLU A 114 -15.24 -34.96 -55.51
C GLU A 114 -14.22 -34.32 -54.56
N SER A 115 -13.26 -33.54 -55.04
CA SER A 115 -12.29 -32.81 -54.18
C SER A 115 -12.73 -31.36 -53.89
N GLY A 116 -14.02 -31.10 -53.87
CA GLY A 116 -14.56 -29.73 -53.78
C GLY A 116 -14.61 -29.14 -52.37
N ASP A 117 -14.51 -29.93 -51.31
CA ASP A 117 -14.94 -29.46 -50.00
C ASP A 117 -13.96 -29.61 -48.82
N GLY A 118 -12.62 -29.72 -49.08
CA GLY A 118 -11.61 -29.65 -48.04
C GLY A 118 -11.58 -30.85 -47.07
N GLY A 119 -12.04 -32.02 -47.47
CA GLY A 119 -11.97 -33.28 -46.72
C GLY A 119 -10.55 -33.85 -46.67
N LEU A 120 -10.27 -34.75 -45.69
CA LEU A 120 -9.01 -35.49 -45.62
C LEU A 120 -8.99 -36.52 -46.76
N PRO A 121 -7.82 -36.73 -47.43
CA PRO A 121 -7.70 -37.75 -48.50
C PRO A 121 -7.98 -39.16 -47.95
N ALA A 122 -8.71 -39.98 -48.71
CA ALA A 122 -9.04 -41.35 -48.33
C ALA A 122 -7.84 -42.22 -47.93
N PRO A 123 -6.67 -42.17 -48.60
CA PRO A 123 -5.48 -42.90 -48.21
C PRO A 123 -4.95 -42.48 -46.81
N LEU A 124 -5.08 -41.21 -46.41
CA LEU A 124 -4.69 -40.73 -45.11
C LEU A 124 -5.66 -41.22 -44.03
N VAL A 125 -6.98 -41.17 -44.31
CA VAL A 125 -8.00 -41.66 -43.38
C VAL A 125 -7.82 -43.15 -43.13
N GLN A 126 -7.51 -43.92 -44.19
CA GLN A 126 -7.20 -45.34 -44.09
C GLN A 126 -5.94 -45.58 -43.23
N ALA A 127 -4.82 -44.89 -43.51
CA ALA A 127 -3.59 -45.04 -42.77
C ALA A 127 -3.76 -44.69 -41.28
N LEU A 128 -4.55 -43.68 -40.96
CA LEU A 128 -4.89 -43.29 -39.59
C LEU A 128 -5.73 -44.35 -38.85
N GLY A 129 -6.63 -45.06 -39.58
CA GLY A 129 -7.42 -46.16 -39.06
C GLY A 129 -6.64 -47.43 -38.80
N GLU A 130 -5.55 -47.66 -39.53
CA GLU A 130 -4.71 -48.84 -39.49
C GLU A 130 -3.55 -48.73 -38.45
N LEU A 131 -3.41 -47.63 -37.75
CA LEU A 131 -2.37 -47.46 -36.75
C LEU A 131 -2.48 -48.56 -35.69
N ALA A 132 -1.44 -49.40 -35.57
CA ALA A 132 -1.42 -50.52 -34.63
C ALA A 132 -1.10 -50.08 -33.18
N SER A 133 -0.30 -49.02 -33.00
CA SER A 133 0.17 -48.45 -31.74
C SER A 133 0.04 -46.92 -31.80
N PRO A 134 0.06 -46.21 -30.64
CA PRO A 134 0.12 -44.77 -30.62
C PRO A 134 1.30 -44.22 -31.44
N VAL A 135 1.03 -43.19 -32.26
CA VAL A 135 2.02 -42.47 -33.04
C VAL A 135 1.92 -40.99 -32.71
N VAL A 136 3.04 -40.34 -32.48
CA VAL A 136 3.12 -38.88 -32.30
C VAL A 136 3.43 -38.24 -33.65
N LEU A 137 2.55 -37.39 -34.17
CA LEU A 137 2.80 -36.63 -35.40
C LEU A 137 3.14 -35.20 -35.03
N VAL A 138 4.37 -34.78 -35.24
CA VAL A 138 4.85 -33.41 -35.08
C VAL A 138 4.70 -32.66 -36.42
N LEU A 139 3.90 -31.61 -36.45
CA LEU A 139 3.81 -30.65 -37.53
C LEU A 139 4.55 -29.38 -37.12
N ASP A 140 5.75 -29.19 -37.66
CA ASP A 140 6.58 -28.03 -37.34
C ASP A 140 6.32 -26.90 -38.31
N ASP A 141 6.33 -25.65 -37.81
CA ASP A 141 6.04 -24.42 -38.56
C ASP A 141 4.64 -24.38 -39.19
N VAL A 142 3.61 -24.81 -38.45
CA VAL A 142 2.18 -24.77 -38.88
C VAL A 142 1.72 -23.37 -39.34
N HIS A 143 2.38 -22.30 -38.90
CA HIS A 143 2.07 -20.93 -39.30
C HIS A 143 2.33 -20.62 -40.78
N GLU A 144 3.07 -21.46 -41.49
CA GLU A 144 3.28 -21.36 -42.92
C GLU A 144 2.05 -21.81 -43.76
N LEU A 145 1.11 -22.50 -43.11
CA LEU A 145 -0.14 -22.94 -43.75
C LEU A 145 -1.17 -21.83 -43.74
N THR A 146 -1.54 -21.35 -44.90
CA THR A 146 -2.50 -20.25 -45.08
C THR A 146 -3.66 -20.64 -46.03
N ASP A 147 -3.54 -21.72 -46.85
CA ASP A 147 -4.61 -22.17 -47.74
C ASP A 147 -5.82 -22.67 -46.94
N PRO A 148 -7.04 -22.13 -47.18
CA PRO A 148 -8.23 -22.53 -46.47
C PRO A 148 -8.61 -24.01 -46.60
N ARG A 149 -8.20 -24.70 -47.66
CA ARG A 149 -8.48 -26.13 -47.87
C ARG A 149 -7.59 -27.00 -46.98
N VAL A 150 -6.31 -26.64 -46.84
CA VAL A 150 -5.36 -27.32 -45.95
C VAL A 150 -5.78 -27.09 -44.49
N LEU A 151 -6.11 -25.84 -44.13
CA LEU A 151 -6.55 -25.48 -42.78
C LEU A 151 -7.86 -26.20 -42.41
N ARG A 152 -8.83 -26.34 -43.33
CA ARG A 152 -10.05 -27.14 -43.06
C ARG A 152 -9.74 -28.61 -42.83
N GLY A 153 -8.84 -29.21 -43.61
CA GLY A 153 -8.43 -30.59 -43.40
C GLY A 153 -7.71 -30.77 -42.05
N LEU A 154 -6.86 -29.81 -41.66
CA LEU A 154 -6.20 -29.81 -40.35
C LEU A 154 -7.22 -29.63 -39.24
N GLU A 155 -8.22 -28.77 -39.40
CA GLU A 155 -9.33 -28.62 -38.45
C GLU A 155 -10.11 -29.93 -38.25
N LEU A 156 -10.39 -30.68 -39.34
CA LEU A 156 -11.03 -31.98 -39.23
C LEU A 156 -10.16 -32.98 -38.47
N LEU A 157 -8.86 -33.01 -38.73
CA LEU A 157 -7.91 -33.87 -38.00
C LEU A 157 -7.84 -33.54 -36.52
N VAL A 158 -7.82 -32.26 -36.18
CA VAL A 158 -7.79 -31.77 -34.80
C VAL A 158 -9.10 -32.07 -34.07
N ARG A 159 -10.26 -31.91 -34.74
CA ARG A 159 -11.57 -32.18 -34.12
C ARG A 159 -11.86 -33.68 -33.93
N HIS A 160 -11.34 -34.50 -34.83
CA HIS A 160 -11.59 -35.94 -34.89
C HIS A 160 -10.29 -36.75 -34.79
N THR A 161 -9.37 -36.31 -33.94
CA THR A 161 -8.08 -36.99 -33.75
C THR A 161 -8.29 -38.45 -33.41
N PRO A 162 -7.76 -39.37 -34.23
CA PRO A 162 -7.91 -40.80 -33.97
C PRO A 162 -7.30 -41.22 -32.61
N PRO A 163 -7.85 -42.21 -31.92
CA PRO A 163 -7.40 -42.57 -30.55
C PRO A 163 -5.92 -42.93 -30.43
N ARG A 164 -5.29 -43.35 -31.52
CA ARG A 164 -3.87 -43.72 -31.59
C ARG A 164 -2.97 -42.65 -32.20
N LEU A 165 -3.53 -41.50 -32.60
CA LEU A 165 -2.76 -40.36 -33.08
C LEU A 165 -2.56 -39.39 -31.91
N ARG A 166 -1.36 -38.84 -31.74
CA ARG A 166 -1.03 -37.73 -30.86
C ARG A 166 -0.46 -36.63 -31.73
N LEU A 167 -1.21 -35.54 -31.86
CA LEU A 167 -0.84 -34.44 -32.73
C LEU A 167 -0.10 -33.36 -31.94
N VAL A 168 1.09 -33.00 -32.40
CA VAL A 168 1.89 -31.89 -31.83
C VAL A 168 1.99 -30.81 -32.91
N LEU A 169 1.35 -29.68 -32.66
CA LEU A 169 1.37 -28.49 -33.51
C LEU A 169 2.39 -27.49 -33.03
N VAL A 170 3.38 -27.18 -33.85
CA VAL A 170 4.43 -26.20 -33.53
C VAL A 170 4.24 -24.99 -34.44
N THR A 171 4.18 -23.81 -33.81
CA THR A 171 3.81 -22.60 -34.55
C THR A 171 4.44 -21.34 -33.94
N ARG A 172 4.59 -20.29 -34.75
CA ARG A 172 4.98 -18.96 -34.22
C ARG A 172 3.79 -18.18 -33.71
N ALA A 173 2.61 -18.38 -34.29
CA ALA A 173 1.38 -17.69 -33.92
C ALA A 173 0.24 -18.71 -33.70
N ASP A 174 -0.81 -18.31 -33.02
CA ASP A 174 -1.98 -19.16 -32.83
C ASP A 174 -2.59 -19.50 -34.20
N PRO A 175 -2.65 -20.81 -34.59
CA PRO A 175 -3.23 -21.20 -35.87
C PRO A 175 -4.74 -20.92 -35.88
N PRO A 176 -5.34 -20.59 -36.99
CA PRO A 176 -6.78 -20.31 -37.12
C PRO A 176 -7.61 -21.60 -37.03
N LEU A 177 -7.43 -22.36 -35.95
CA LEU A 177 -8.12 -23.60 -35.64
C LEU A 177 -9.01 -23.43 -34.41
N PRO A 178 -10.12 -24.16 -34.23
CA PRO A 178 -11.04 -24.02 -33.13
C PRO A 178 -10.51 -24.66 -31.81
N LEU A 179 -9.27 -24.35 -31.42
CA LEU A 179 -8.56 -24.97 -30.30
C LEU A 179 -9.24 -24.70 -28.94
N HIS A 180 -10.01 -23.61 -28.80
CA HIS A 180 -10.72 -23.29 -27.59
C HIS A 180 -11.69 -24.38 -27.12
N ARG A 181 -12.30 -25.13 -28.02
CA ARG A 181 -13.20 -26.26 -27.69
C ARG A 181 -12.42 -27.40 -27.04
N LEU A 182 -11.24 -27.73 -27.61
CA LEU A 182 -10.37 -28.76 -27.05
C LEU A 182 -9.79 -28.37 -25.71
N LEU A 183 -9.53 -27.07 -25.50
CA LEU A 183 -9.07 -26.53 -24.24
C LEU A 183 -10.13 -26.72 -23.14
N VAL A 184 -11.38 -26.36 -23.44
CA VAL A 184 -12.49 -26.52 -22.49
C VAL A 184 -12.78 -28.00 -22.17
N SER A 185 -12.61 -28.91 -23.14
CA SER A 185 -12.78 -30.35 -22.93
C SER A 185 -11.58 -31.06 -22.33
N GLY A 186 -10.49 -30.32 -22.00
CA GLY A 186 -9.25 -30.90 -21.47
C GLY A 186 -8.47 -31.76 -22.46
N GLN A 187 -8.72 -31.61 -23.76
CA GLN A 187 -8.11 -32.40 -24.86
C GLN A 187 -6.94 -31.67 -25.54
N LEU A 188 -6.64 -30.44 -25.07
CA LEU A 188 -5.54 -29.62 -25.58
C LEU A 188 -4.56 -29.31 -24.46
N SER A 189 -3.30 -29.72 -24.63
CA SER A 189 -2.18 -29.23 -23.85
C SER A 189 -1.49 -28.09 -24.58
N GLN A 190 -1.01 -27.07 -23.83
CA GLN A 190 -0.37 -25.90 -24.43
C GLN A 190 0.97 -25.62 -23.75
N LEU A 191 2.00 -25.39 -24.56
CA LEU A 191 3.26 -24.78 -24.14
C LEU A 191 3.39 -23.43 -24.84
N ARG A 192 3.54 -22.37 -24.06
CA ARG A 192 3.62 -20.99 -24.54
C ARG A 192 5.02 -20.39 -24.35
N ALA A 193 5.23 -19.17 -24.78
CA ALA A 193 6.51 -18.47 -24.69
C ALA A 193 7.07 -18.45 -23.26
N ALA A 194 6.19 -18.20 -22.25
CA ALA A 194 6.59 -18.21 -20.85
C ALA A 194 7.11 -19.57 -20.36
N ASP A 195 6.51 -20.67 -20.83
CA ASP A 195 6.97 -22.03 -20.50
C ASP A 195 8.33 -22.31 -21.14
N LEU A 196 8.55 -21.80 -22.35
CA LEU A 196 9.78 -21.99 -23.14
C LEU A 196 10.91 -21.05 -22.69
N ALA A 197 10.66 -20.06 -21.85
CA ALA A 197 11.68 -19.17 -21.31
C ALA A 197 12.75 -19.96 -20.53
N PHE A 198 14.01 -19.62 -20.73
CA PHE A 198 15.12 -20.19 -19.97
C PHE A 198 15.10 -19.69 -18.52
N SER A 199 15.19 -20.61 -17.57
CA SER A 199 15.45 -20.27 -16.17
C SER A 199 16.92 -19.85 -16.00
N VAL A 200 17.24 -19.18 -14.89
CA VAL A 200 18.65 -18.80 -14.57
C VAL A 200 19.57 -20.02 -14.57
N ALA A 201 19.11 -21.18 -14.09
CA ALA A 201 19.88 -22.42 -14.12
C ALA A 201 20.15 -22.93 -15.56
N GLU A 202 19.12 -22.88 -16.43
CA GLU A 202 19.27 -23.24 -17.85
C GLU A 202 20.16 -22.24 -18.60
N VAL A 203 20.15 -20.93 -18.21
CA VAL A 203 21.08 -19.92 -18.73
C VAL A 203 22.53 -20.25 -18.33
N ALA A 204 22.72 -20.64 -17.06
CA ALA A 204 24.05 -21.06 -16.58
C ALA A 204 24.59 -22.25 -17.38
N GLU A 205 23.77 -23.28 -17.63
CA GLU A 205 24.13 -24.43 -18.45
C GLU A 205 24.45 -24.05 -19.91
N LEU A 206 23.66 -23.14 -20.49
CA LEU A 206 23.94 -22.61 -21.84
C LEU A 206 25.31 -21.95 -21.91
N LEU A 207 25.64 -21.09 -20.95
CA LEU A 207 26.88 -20.32 -20.91
C LEU A 207 28.09 -21.15 -20.52
N ASP A 208 27.89 -22.24 -19.80
CA ASP A 208 28.94 -23.22 -19.52
C ASP A 208 29.49 -23.83 -20.83
N GLY A 209 28.61 -24.12 -21.78
CA GLY A 209 29.00 -24.53 -23.14
C GLY A 209 29.81 -23.51 -23.95
N TYR A 210 29.90 -22.24 -23.49
CA TYR A 210 30.75 -21.19 -24.08
C TYR A 210 31.89 -20.74 -23.17
N ASP A 211 32.19 -21.48 -22.10
CA ASP A 211 33.24 -21.20 -21.11
C ASP A 211 33.05 -19.89 -20.33
N PHE A 212 31.80 -19.38 -20.23
CA PHE A 212 31.51 -18.15 -19.49
C PHE A 212 31.07 -18.36 -18.05
N ARG A 213 30.70 -19.59 -17.64
CA ARG A 213 30.20 -19.87 -16.29
C ARG A 213 31.18 -19.43 -15.17
N ALA A 214 32.48 -19.60 -15.38
CA ALA A 214 33.51 -19.20 -14.42
C ALA A 214 33.78 -17.67 -14.39
N ARG A 215 33.32 -16.93 -15.40
CA ARG A 215 33.56 -15.48 -15.59
C ARG A 215 32.38 -14.61 -15.19
N LEU A 216 31.20 -15.20 -14.94
CA LEU A 216 29.95 -14.52 -14.60
C LEU A 216 29.43 -15.02 -13.25
N SER A 217 29.00 -14.12 -12.40
CA SER A 217 28.34 -14.46 -11.13
C SER A 217 26.87 -14.85 -11.36
N ASP A 218 26.23 -15.45 -10.34
CA ASP A 218 24.80 -15.77 -10.40
C ASP A 218 23.95 -14.50 -10.53
N ALA A 219 24.40 -13.36 -10.00
CA ALA A 219 23.75 -12.06 -10.20
C ALA A 219 23.82 -11.60 -11.67
N ASP A 220 24.99 -11.79 -12.34
CA ASP A 220 25.14 -11.44 -13.76
C ASP A 220 24.25 -12.35 -14.64
N LEU A 221 24.13 -13.64 -14.29
CA LEU A 221 23.21 -14.57 -14.97
C LEU A 221 21.74 -14.17 -14.80
N ALA A 222 21.36 -13.72 -13.61
CA ALA A 222 20.00 -13.23 -13.36
C ALA A 222 19.70 -11.95 -14.16
N VAL A 223 20.67 -11.03 -14.27
CA VAL A 223 20.55 -9.84 -15.12
C VAL A 223 20.38 -10.22 -16.60
N LEU A 224 21.20 -11.13 -17.10
CA LEU A 224 21.11 -11.60 -18.50
C LEU A 224 19.76 -12.27 -18.76
N GLN A 225 19.31 -13.14 -17.85
CA GLN A 225 18.02 -13.81 -17.95
C GLN A 225 16.87 -12.78 -17.93
N ALA A 226 16.90 -11.77 -17.04
CA ALA A 226 15.88 -10.75 -16.96
C ALA A 226 15.83 -9.87 -18.22
N ARG A 227 17.00 -9.47 -18.79
CA ARG A 227 17.06 -8.66 -20.02
C ARG A 227 16.55 -9.41 -21.25
N THR A 228 16.86 -10.71 -21.34
CA THR A 228 16.42 -11.54 -22.44
C THR A 228 15.06 -12.19 -22.21
N GLU A 229 14.48 -12.07 -21.00
CA GLU A 229 13.30 -12.81 -20.53
C GLU A 229 13.43 -14.33 -20.77
N GLY A 230 14.65 -14.83 -20.81
CA GLY A 230 14.93 -16.23 -21.11
C GLY A 230 14.71 -16.63 -22.57
N TRP A 231 14.67 -15.69 -23.51
CA TRP A 231 14.53 -15.95 -24.94
C TRP A 231 15.77 -16.65 -25.52
N ALA A 232 15.59 -17.88 -26.00
CA ALA A 232 16.71 -18.76 -26.39
C ALA A 232 17.65 -18.17 -27.43
N ALA A 233 17.12 -17.55 -28.51
CA ALA A 233 17.94 -16.91 -29.55
C ALA A 233 18.68 -15.68 -28.99
N GLY A 234 18.02 -14.88 -28.14
CA GLY A 234 18.64 -13.73 -27.49
C GLY A 234 19.82 -14.13 -26.60
N LEU A 235 19.64 -15.17 -25.78
CA LEU A 235 20.71 -15.73 -24.94
C LEU A 235 21.90 -16.26 -25.78
N ARG A 236 21.60 -16.98 -26.86
CA ARG A 236 22.64 -17.52 -27.73
C ARG A 236 23.41 -16.43 -28.49
N LEU A 237 22.70 -15.42 -28.99
CA LEU A 237 23.33 -14.28 -29.66
C LEU A 237 24.17 -13.47 -28.67
N ALA A 238 23.68 -13.25 -27.45
CA ALA A 238 24.46 -12.61 -26.39
C ALA A 238 25.73 -13.41 -26.04
N ALA A 239 25.63 -14.74 -25.95
CA ALA A 239 26.80 -15.60 -25.72
C ALA A 239 27.83 -15.50 -26.86
N VAL A 240 27.38 -15.50 -28.11
CA VAL A 240 28.26 -15.33 -29.29
C VAL A 240 28.90 -13.93 -29.29
N SER A 241 28.16 -12.88 -29.00
CA SER A 241 28.69 -11.50 -28.91
C SER A 241 29.71 -11.34 -27.78
N MET A 242 29.52 -12.03 -26.66
CA MET A 242 30.47 -12.08 -25.54
C MET A 242 31.81 -12.73 -25.91
N LEU A 243 31.86 -13.66 -26.86
CA LEU A 243 33.12 -14.32 -27.28
C LEU A 243 34.18 -13.31 -27.79
N GLY A 244 33.75 -12.20 -28.37
CA GLY A 244 34.65 -11.15 -28.85
C GLY A 244 34.85 -9.98 -27.83
N HIS A 245 34.22 -10.03 -26.67
CA HIS A 245 34.22 -8.93 -25.71
C HIS A 245 35.25 -9.11 -24.60
N PRO A 246 36.10 -8.09 -24.30
CA PRO A 246 37.17 -8.22 -23.31
C PRO A 246 36.61 -8.45 -21.89
N ASP A 247 35.45 -7.89 -21.57
CA ASP A 247 34.79 -7.98 -20.27
C ASP A 247 33.33 -8.48 -20.42
N PRO A 248 33.08 -9.80 -20.26
CA PRO A 248 31.74 -10.36 -20.35
C PRO A 248 30.77 -9.80 -19.35
N ARG A 249 31.23 -9.45 -18.13
CA ARG A 249 30.35 -8.90 -17.09
C ARG A 249 29.82 -7.52 -17.49
N ARG A 250 30.71 -6.67 -17.98
CA ARG A 250 30.33 -5.34 -18.48
C ARG A 250 29.36 -5.48 -19.67
N PHE A 251 29.63 -6.43 -20.58
CA PHE A 251 28.73 -6.70 -21.70
C PHE A 251 27.32 -7.04 -21.22
N VAL A 252 27.17 -7.92 -20.22
CA VAL A 252 25.86 -8.30 -19.66
C VAL A 252 25.10 -7.08 -19.11
N LEU A 253 25.81 -6.15 -18.44
CA LEU A 253 25.21 -4.92 -17.91
C LEU A 253 24.81 -3.93 -19.02
N GLU A 254 25.56 -3.90 -20.14
CA GLU A 254 25.35 -2.99 -21.27
C GLU A 254 24.55 -3.63 -22.42
N LEU A 255 24.17 -4.91 -22.34
CA LEU A 255 23.42 -5.60 -23.39
C LEU A 255 22.14 -4.84 -23.73
N ALA A 256 21.99 -4.42 -24.97
CA ALA A 256 20.84 -3.68 -25.49
C ALA A 256 20.31 -4.30 -26.78
N GLY A 257 19.09 -3.99 -27.14
CA GLY A 257 18.43 -4.50 -28.33
C GLY A 257 19.03 -4.00 -29.66
N ASP A 258 19.87 -2.99 -29.60
CA ASP A 258 20.63 -2.46 -30.74
C ASP A 258 22.01 -3.15 -30.95
N ASP A 259 22.35 -4.15 -30.13
CA ASP A 259 23.50 -5.03 -30.43
C ASP A 259 23.37 -5.58 -31.84
N ARG A 260 24.46 -5.46 -32.62
CA ARG A 260 24.45 -5.73 -34.05
C ARG A 260 23.92 -7.11 -34.41
N SER A 261 24.23 -8.12 -33.63
CA SER A 261 23.80 -9.50 -33.89
C SER A 261 22.33 -9.71 -33.53
N LEU A 262 21.87 -9.15 -32.41
CA LEU A 262 20.50 -9.19 -31.98
C LEU A 262 19.59 -8.36 -32.88
N ALA A 263 19.99 -7.13 -33.21
CA ALA A 263 19.28 -6.27 -34.12
C ALA A 263 19.11 -6.91 -35.49
N GLY A 264 20.18 -7.46 -36.08
CA GLY A 264 20.12 -8.15 -37.38
C GLY A 264 19.13 -9.31 -37.37
N TYR A 265 19.14 -10.13 -36.34
CA TYR A 265 18.19 -11.24 -36.21
C TYR A 265 16.73 -10.76 -36.08
N LEU A 266 16.46 -9.80 -35.19
CA LEU A 266 15.10 -9.30 -34.96
C LEU A 266 14.53 -8.56 -36.18
N VAL A 267 15.38 -7.82 -36.92
CA VAL A 267 14.95 -7.15 -38.14
C VAL A 267 14.57 -8.23 -39.19
N ALA A 268 15.48 -9.17 -39.49
CA ALA A 268 15.25 -10.16 -40.57
C ALA A 268 14.11 -11.14 -40.26
N GLU A 269 14.00 -11.62 -39.02
CA GLU A 269 13.05 -12.65 -38.63
C GLU A 269 11.69 -12.11 -38.17
N VAL A 270 11.62 -10.84 -37.81
CA VAL A 270 10.39 -10.25 -37.24
C VAL A 270 9.93 -9.04 -38.06
N LEU A 271 10.73 -7.96 -38.14
CA LEU A 271 10.26 -6.71 -38.74
C LEU A 271 10.04 -6.79 -40.24
N ASP A 272 10.95 -7.45 -40.97
CA ASP A 272 10.88 -7.56 -42.45
C ASP A 272 9.76 -8.48 -42.92
N ARG A 273 9.24 -9.34 -42.04
CA ARG A 273 8.10 -10.24 -42.32
C ARG A 273 6.74 -9.61 -42.03
N LEU A 274 6.72 -8.45 -41.40
CA LEU A 274 5.47 -7.76 -41.06
C LEU A 274 5.04 -6.82 -42.19
N PRO A 275 3.71 -6.67 -42.39
CA PRO A 275 3.18 -5.59 -43.24
C PRO A 275 3.70 -4.22 -42.77
N ALA A 276 3.96 -3.33 -43.72
CA ALA A 276 4.52 -1.99 -43.44
C ALA A 276 3.72 -1.20 -42.39
N GLU A 277 2.39 -1.33 -42.40
CA GLU A 277 1.50 -0.67 -41.44
C GLU A 277 1.69 -1.17 -39.99
N LEU A 278 1.97 -2.46 -39.82
CA LEU A 278 2.24 -3.03 -38.49
C LEU A 278 3.65 -2.69 -38.01
N ARG A 279 4.62 -2.64 -38.94
CA ARG A 279 5.97 -2.17 -38.63
C ARG A 279 5.95 -0.71 -38.16
N ASP A 280 5.27 0.19 -38.88
CA ASP A 280 5.10 1.59 -38.53
C ASP A 280 4.43 1.73 -37.16
N PHE A 281 3.36 0.98 -36.90
CA PHE A 281 2.68 0.95 -35.60
C PHE A 281 3.64 0.57 -34.48
N LEU A 282 4.41 -0.51 -34.61
CA LEU A 282 5.36 -0.97 -33.59
C LEU A 282 6.45 0.08 -33.33
N VAL A 283 7.01 0.67 -34.38
CA VAL A 283 8.07 1.66 -34.27
C VAL A 283 7.57 2.91 -33.57
N ARG A 284 6.40 3.44 -33.95
CA ARG A 284 5.83 4.66 -33.37
C ARG A 284 5.38 4.49 -31.92
N THR A 285 4.87 3.32 -31.58
CA THR A 285 4.40 3.05 -30.20
C THR A 285 5.50 2.60 -29.24
N SER A 286 6.72 2.34 -29.74
CA SER A 286 7.85 1.90 -28.95
C SER A 286 8.40 2.93 -27.95
N VAL A 287 8.00 4.20 -28.07
CA VAL A 287 8.47 5.31 -27.20
C VAL A 287 8.01 5.18 -25.75
N VAL A 288 7.05 4.30 -25.47
CA VAL A 288 6.52 4.03 -24.12
C VAL A 288 6.81 2.59 -23.71
N ASP A 289 6.81 2.32 -22.40
CA ASP A 289 7.09 0.98 -21.86
C ASP A 289 5.83 0.12 -21.78
N GLU A 290 4.70 0.73 -21.45
CA GLU A 290 3.39 0.08 -21.42
C GLU A 290 2.42 0.79 -22.37
N LEU A 291 1.59 0.01 -23.06
CA LEU A 291 0.63 0.47 -24.05
C LEU A 291 -0.79 0.09 -23.67
N SER A 292 -1.73 1.00 -23.85
CA SER A 292 -3.16 0.70 -23.98
C SER A 292 -3.60 0.96 -25.43
N GLY A 293 -4.77 0.48 -25.82
CA GLY A 293 -5.35 0.78 -27.13
C GLY A 293 -5.47 2.28 -27.36
N GLU A 294 -5.99 3.02 -26.38
CA GLU A 294 -6.17 4.47 -26.44
C GLU A 294 -4.86 5.24 -26.58
N LEU A 295 -3.81 4.82 -25.84
CA LEU A 295 -2.48 5.43 -25.95
C LEU A 295 -1.87 5.16 -27.34
N ALA A 296 -2.01 3.94 -27.84
CA ALA A 296 -1.55 3.58 -29.19
C ALA A 296 -2.24 4.40 -30.27
N ASP A 297 -3.56 4.64 -30.11
CA ASP A 297 -4.33 5.51 -31.01
C ASP A 297 -3.85 6.96 -30.96
N ALA A 298 -3.59 7.49 -29.78
CA ALA A 298 -3.06 8.85 -29.59
C ALA A 298 -1.67 9.03 -30.23
N LEU A 299 -0.81 8.01 -30.16
CA LEU A 299 0.54 8.05 -30.74
C LEU A 299 0.51 7.91 -32.27
N THR A 300 -0.29 7.00 -32.80
CA THR A 300 -0.32 6.70 -34.23
C THR A 300 -1.32 7.52 -35.03
N GLY A 301 -2.32 8.14 -34.37
CA GLY A 301 -3.42 8.82 -35.03
C GLY A 301 -4.47 7.86 -35.62
N ARG A 302 -4.51 6.60 -35.14
CA ARG A 302 -5.45 5.55 -35.56
C ARG A 302 -6.61 5.45 -34.55
N ASP A 303 -7.56 4.56 -34.80
CA ASP A 303 -8.70 4.23 -33.93
C ASP A 303 -8.86 2.72 -33.72
N ASP A 304 -7.85 1.94 -34.07
CA ASP A 304 -7.84 0.48 -34.00
C ASP A 304 -6.70 -0.09 -33.14
N GLY A 305 -6.12 0.71 -32.26
CA GLY A 305 -4.96 0.38 -31.45
C GLY A 305 -5.14 -0.91 -30.65
N GLU A 306 -6.26 -1.07 -29.95
CA GLU A 306 -6.55 -2.26 -29.17
C GLU A 306 -6.60 -3.53 -30.06
N ARG A 307 -7.27 -3.45 -31.21
CA ARG A 307 -7.36 -4.56 -32.18
C ARG A 307 -5.99 -4.91 -32.76
N THR A 308 -5.18 -3.90 -33.01
CA THR A 308 -3.81 -4.07 -33.56
C THR A 308 -2.91 -4.72 -32.51
N LEU A 309 -2.94 -4.28 -31.24
CA LEU A 309 -2.18 -4.88 -30.15
C LEU A 309 -2.59 -6.34 -29.90
N ALA A 310 -3.89 -6.61 -29.85
CA ALA A 310 -4.40 -7.98 -29.72
C ALA A 310 -4.03 -8.89 -30.92
N ARG A 311 -3.92 -8.32 -32.13
CA ARG A 311 -3.45 -9.05 -33.34
C ARG A 311 -1.95 -9.37 -33.24
N LEU A 312 -1.13 -8.41 -32.79
CA LEU A 312 0.31 -8.59 -32.60
C LEU A 312 0.61 -9.60 -31.46
N GLU A 313 -0.15 -9.57 -30.36
CA GLU A 313 -0.04 -10.57 -29.28
C GLU A 313 -0.32 -11.98 -29.82
N ARG A 314 -1.46 -12.17 -30.51
CA ARG A 314 -1.81 -13.48 -31.08
C ARG A 314 -0.79 -13.97 -32.12
N ALA A 315 -0.17 -13.04 -32.83
CA ALA A 315 0.92 -13.33 -33.76
C ALA A 315 2.26 -13.60 -33.05
N ASN A 316 2.32 -13.52 -31.73
CA ASN A 316 3.55 -13.64 -30.90
C ASN A 316 4.71 -12.75 -31.41
N VAL A 317 4.42 -11.50 -31.77
CA VAL A 317 5.39 -10.52 -32.28
C VAL A 317 6.03 -9.76 -31.12
N PHE A 318 6.54 -10.47 -30.10
CA PHE A 318 7.18 -9.88 -28.93
C PHE A 318 6.32 -8.84 -28.19
N VAL A 319 5.00 -8.97 -28.30
CA VAL A 319 3.98 -8.19 -27.58
C VAL A 319 3.36 -9.07 -26.51
N VAL A 320 3.34 -8.62 -25.28
CA VAL A 320 2.82 -9.37 -24.11
C VAL A 320 1.71 -8.57 -23.46
N ALA A 321 0.54 -9.19 -23.28
CA ALA A 321 -0.56 -8.58 -22.51
C ALA A 321 -0.25 -8.61 -21.02
N LEU A 322 -0.56 -7.53 -20.29
CA LEU A 322 -0.40 -7.39 -18.87
C LEU A 322 -1.76 -7.58 -18.16
N GLY A 323 -1.78 -8.41 -17.13
CA GLY A 323 -2.98 -8.66 -16.34
C GLY A 323 -4.04 -9.54 -17.03
N HIS A 324 -5.07 -9.94 -16.25
CA HIS A 324 -6.11 -10.85 -16.73
C HIS A 324 -7.10 -10.23 -17.74
N ARG A 325 -7.25 -8.90 -17.71
CA ARG A 325 -8.20 -8.18 -18.58
C ARG A 325 -7.64 -7.83 -19.96
N ARG A 326 -6.33 -8.00 -20.17
CA ARG A 326 -5.64 -7.66 -21.44
C ARG A 326 -5.86 -6.22 -21.91
N GLU A 327 -5.97 -5.28 -20.97
CA GLU A 327 -6.18 -3.86 -21.27
C GLU A 327 -4.85 -3.13 -21.50
N ARG A 328 -3.74 -3.72 -21.03
CA ARG A 328 -2.39 -3.18 -21.19
C ARG A 328 -1.47 -4.20 -21.82
N TYR A 329 -0.49 -3.69 -22.57
CA TYR A 329 0.50 -4.47 -23.30
C TYR A 329 1.88 -3.89 -23.08
N ARG A 330 2.90 -4.70 -23.22
CA ARG A 330 4.29 -4.26 -23.31
C ARG A 330 5.03 -5.01 -24.40
N TYR A 331 6.09 -4.40 -24.90
CA TYR A 331 7.03 -5.09 -25.76
C TYR A 331 8.05 -5.86 -24.94
N HIS A 332 8.62 -6.93 -25.52
CA HIS A 332 9.83 -7.56 -24.97
C HIS A 332 10.96 -6.51 -24.89
N PRO A 333 11.72 -6.41 -23.80
CA PRO A 333 12.70 -5.33 -23.60
C PRO A 333 13.65 -5.11 -24.76
N LEU A 334 14.34 -6.15 -25.23
CA LEU A 334 15.28 -6.06 -26.35
C LEU A 334 14.61 -5.65 -27.67
N PHE A 335 13.35 -6.05 -27.88
CA PHE A 335 12.59 -5.66 -29.05
C PHE A 335 12.17 -4.19 -28.98
N ALA A 336 11.74 -3.73 -27.82
CA ALA A 336 11.44 -2.31 -27.59
C ALA A 336 12.67 -1.41 -27.83
N GLU A 337 13.84 -1.82 -27.34
CA GLU A 337 15.10 -1.11 -27.53
C GLU A 337 15.49 -1.02 -29.01
N LEU A 338 15.36 -2.14 -29.76
CA LEU A 338 15.56 -2.14 -31.21
C LEU A 338 14.61 -1.17 -31.92
N LEU A 339 13.31 -1.24 -31.63
CA LEU A 339 12.32 -0.35 -32.27
C LEU A 339 12.63 1.13 -31.98
N ARG A 340 13.04 1.45 -30.73
CA ARG A 340 13.47 2.78 -30.35
C ARG A 340 14.75 3.21 -31.07
N TYR A 341 15.67 2.27 -31.28
CA TYR A 341 16.87 2.54 -32.05
C TYR A 341 16.53 2.85 -33.52
N GLU A 342 15.69 2.02 -34.16
CA GLU A 342 15.24 2.25 -35.54
C GLU A 342 14.51 3.60 -35.66
N LEU A 343 13.62 3.93 -34.76
CA LEU A 343 12.92 5.23 -34.74
C LEU A 343 13.88 6.41 -34.64
N ARG A 344 14.85 6.34 -33.73
CA ARG A 344 15.85 7.42 -33.58
C ARG A 344 16.77 7.56 -34.80
N ARG A 345 17.09 6.43 -35.45
CA ARG A 345 17.94 6.40 -36.62
C ARG A 345 17.22 6.96 -37.86
N GLU A 346 15.97 6.56 -38.08
CA GLU A 346 15.21 6.90 -39.28
C GLU A 346 14.47 8.24 -39.14
N ALA A 347 13.92 8.55 -37.98
CA ALA A 347 13.07 9.70 -37.75
C ALA A 347 13.25 10.36 -36.37
N PRO A 348 14.41 10.94 -36.03
CA PRO A 348 14.69 11.48 -34.69
C PRO A 348 13.75 12.59 -34.26
N GLN A 349 13.26 13.41 -35.19
CA GLN A 349 12.27 14.48 -34.87
C GLN A 349 10.91 13.89 -34.53
N GLU A 350 10.48 12.84 -35.23
CA GLU A 350 9.24 12.12 -34.92
C GLU A 350 9.31 11.43 -33.55
N ALA A 351 10.47 10.90 -33.17
CA ALA A 351 10.66 10.31 -31.84
C ALA A 351 10.38 11.32 -30.71
N ALA A 352 10.87 12.57 -30.85
CA ALA A 352 10.59 13.62 -29.88
C ALA A 352 9.10 14.03 -29.88
N GLU A 353 8.47 14.11 -31.05
CA GLU A 353 7.04 14.40 -31.15
C GLU A 353 6.15 13.33 -30.52
N LEU A 354 6.48 12.06 -30.74
CA LEU A 354 5.76 10.92 -30.17
C LEU A 354 5.90 10.90 -28.64
N ARG A 355 7.10 11.15 -28.11
CA ARG A 355 7.30 11.28 -26.64
C ARG A 355 6.48 12.45 -26.06
N ARG A 356 6.40 13.57 -26.76
CA ARG A 356 5.59 14.71 -26.32
C ARG A 356 4.10 14.38 -26.35
N LYS A 357 3.61 13.65 -27.37
CA LYS A 357 2.25 13.14 -27.43
C LYS A 357 1.97 12.20 -26.27
N ALA A 358 2.89 11.25 -25.98
CA ALA A 358 2.79 10.35 -24.84
C ALA A 358 2.72 11.12 -23.52
N ALA A 359 3.62 12.09 -23.27
CA ALA A 359 3.61 12.91 -22.08
C ALA A 359 2.29 13.67 -21.86
N ASN A 360 1.74 14.23 -22.94
CA ASN A 360 0.46 14.92 -22.88
C ASN A 360 -0.70 13.97 -22.60
N TRP A 361 -0.73 12.80 -23.26
CA TRP A 361 -1.76 11.81 -23.04
C TRP A 361 -1.72 11.30 -21.59
N TYR A 362 -0.55 10.93 -21.08
CA TYR A 362 -0.36 10.49 -19.70
C TYR A 362 -0.81 11.53 -18.68
N GLY A 363 -0.45 12.80 -18.90
CA GLY A 363 -0.89 13.91 -18.04
C GLY A 363 -2.41 14.07 -18.00
N ALA A 364 -3.08 13.99 -19.18
CA ALA A 364 -4.53 14.13 -19.29
C ALA A 364 -5.31 12.93 -18.70
N ASN A 365 -4.71 11.73 -18.66
CA ASN A 365 -5.37 10.49 -18.25
C ASN A 365 -4.97 10.01 -16.84
N GLY A 366 -4.31 10.84 -16.04
CA GLY A 366 -4.02 10.55 -14.64
C GLY A 366 -2.79 9.66 -14.40
N PHE A 367 -1.82 9.64 -15.32
CA PHE A 367 -0.53 8.95 -15.24
C PHE A 367 0.65 9.95 -15.17
N PRO A 368 0.74 10.76 -14.09
CA PRO A 368 1.72 11.84 -14.02
C PRO A 368 3.18 11.36 -13.96
N ALA A 369 3.46 10.23 -13.37
CA ALA A 369 4.82 9.69 -13.27
C ALA A 369 5.35 9.31 -14.66
N GLU A 370 4.52 8.69 -15.49
CA GLU A 370 4.83 8.33 -16.86
C GLU A 370 4.99 9.58 -17.74
N ALA A 371 4.15 10.60 -17.52
CA ALA A 371 4.26 11.89 -18.21
C ALA A 371 5.62 12.56 -17.91
N VAL A 372 6.02 12.63 -16.64
CA VAL A 372 7.32 13.15 -16.22
C VAL A 372 8.45 12.30 -16.80
N GLY A 373 8.34 10.95 -16.77
CA GLY A 373 9.33 10.06 -17.36
C GLY A 373 9.59 10.32 -18.83
N GLN A 374 8.56 10.64 -19.62
CA GLN A 374 8.71 11.01 -21.03
C GLN A 374 9.40 12.37 -21.21
N ALA A 375 9.08 13.37 -20.37
CA ALA A 375 9.73 14.67 -20.41
C ALA A 375 11.22 14.60 -20.03
N VAL A 376 11.55 13.86 -18.98
CA VAL A 376 12.94 13.59 -18.57
C VAL A 376 13.72 12.89 -19.70
N ALA A 377 13.13 11.90 -20.36
CA ALA A 377 13.77 11.18 -21.46
C ALA A 377 14.01 12.05 -22.71
N MET A 378 13.35 13.19 -22.82
CA MET A 378 13.59 14.22 -23.85
C MET A 378 14.59 15.31 -23.43
N GLU A 379 15.03 15.30 -22.15
CA GLU A 379 15.79 16.38 -21.54
C GLU A 379 15.04 17.74 -21.62
N ASP A 380 13.71 17.70 -21.72
CA ASP A 380 12.85 18.86 -21.72
C ASP A 380 12.55 19.29 -20.26
N TRP A 381 13.52 19.99 -19.69
CA TRP A 381 13.50 20.38 -18.28
C TRP A 381 12.41 21.38 -17.95
N GLU A 382 12.03 22.23 -18.89
CA GLU A 382 10.93 23.17 -18.69
C GLU A 382 9.60 22.41 -18.57
N ARG A 383 9.34 21.49 -19.49
CA ARG A 383 8.15 20.63 -19.43
C ARG A 383 8.17 19.70 -18.23
N THR A 384 9.32 19.17 -17.87
CA THR A 384 9.50 18.37 -16.67
C THR A 384 9.12 19.17 -15.41
N ALA A 385 9.58 20.42 -15.32
CA ALA A 385 9.25 21.31 -14.21
C ALA A 385 7.74 21.59 -14.15
N ASP A 386 7.09 21.87 -15.27
CA ASP A 386 5.64 22.12 -15.35
C ASP A 386 4.83 20.89 -14.91
N LEU A 387 5.13 19.72 -15.44
CA LEU A 387 4.44 18.47 -15.09
C LEU A 387 4.64 18.10 -13.62
N LEU A 388 5.84 18.31 -13.10
CA LEU A 388 6.13 18.08 -11.68
C LEU A 388 5.45 19.10 -10.79
N ALA A 389 5.36 20.36 -11.19
CA ALA A 389 4.62 21.39 -10.45
C ALA A 389 3.11 21.11 -10.43
N GLU A 390 2.56 20.58 -11.53
CA GLU A 390 1.14 20.28 -11.65
C GLU A 390 0.74 18.97 -10.93
N HIS A 391 1.53 17.92 -11.05
CA HIS A 391 1.17 16.57 -10.60
C HIS A 391 2.10 15.98 -9.52
N GLY A 392 3.39 16.31 -9.58
CA GLY A 392 4.40 15.72 -8.69
C GLY A 392 4.29 16.23 -7.26
N GLY A 393 4.03 17.54 -7.08
CA GLY A 393 3.82 18.14 -5.77
C GLY A 393 2.67 17.49 -4.99
N ARG A 394 1.59 17.12 -5.66
CA ARG A 394 0.45 16.42 -5.03
C ARG A 394 0.82 15.03 -4.51
N ARG A 395 1.58 14.26 -5.29
CA ARG A 395 1.99 12.90 -4.87
C ARG A 395 2.99 12.95 -3.73
N LEU A 396 3.95 13.88 -3.77
CA LEU A 396 4.90 14.12 -2.69
C LEU A 396 4.21 14.46 -1.38
N LEU A 397 3.24 15.36 -1.42
CA LEU A 397 2.45 15.76 -0.24
C LEU A 397 1.55 14.62 0.30
N ARG A 398 1.26 13.61 -0.53
CA ARG A 398 0.47 12.42 -0.17
C ARG A 398 1.30 11.24 0.33
N GLY A 399 2.64 11.31 0.29
CA GLY A 399 3.53 10.22 0.67
C GLY A 399 3.47 8.99 -0.25
N GLN A 400 3.07 9.16 -1.54
CA GLN A 400 2.84 8.06 -2.50
C GLN A 400 4.02 7.89 -3.50
N ASP A 401 5.30 7.85 -3.08
CA ASP A 401 6.37 8.39 -3.91
C ASP A 401 7.62 7.58 -4.20
N ALA A 402 7.58 6.26 -4.11
CA ALA A 402 8.75 5.46 -4.49
C ALA A 402 9.21 5.70 -5.95
N GLY A 403 8.27 5.91 -6.89
CA GLY A 403 8.61 6.12 -8.31
C GLY A 403 9.04 7.55 -8.67
N LEU A 404 8.50 8.56 -7.97
CA LEU A 404 8.83 9.96 -8.28
C LEU A 404 10.21 10.36 -7.76
N GLY A 405 10.63 9.84 -6.60
CA GLY A 405 11.97 10.00 -6.05
C GLY A 405 13.05 9.46 -7.00
N GLU A 406 12.81 8.33 -7.65
CA GLU A 406 13.72 7.74 -8.64
C GLU A 406 13.82 8.60 -9.92
N LEU A 407 12.69 9.14 -10.39
CA LEU A 407 12.67 10.06 -11.55
C LEU A 407 13.39 11.37 -11.25
N LEU A 408 13.20 11.93 -10.06
CA LEU A 408 13.91 13.13 -9.60
C LEU A 408 15.42 12.90 -9.45
N GLY A 409 15.84 11.69 -9.07
CA GLY A 409 17.25 11.30 -9.05
C GLY A 409 17.92 11.33 -10.42
N ARG A 410 17.15 11.30 -11.51
CA ARG A 410 17.65 11.40 -12.90
C ARG A 410 17.82 12.86 -13.39
N VAL A 411 17.33 13.84 -12.62
CA VAL A 411 17.44 15.25 -13.00
C VAL A 411 18.87 15.74 -12.71
N PRO A 412 19.63 16.20 -13.71
CA PRO A 412 20.99 16.72 -13.52
C PRO A 412 20.98 17.96 -12.60
N ALA A 413 22.02 18.10 -11.78
CA ALA A 413 22.16 19.25 -10.89
C ALA A 413 22.16 20.60 -11.65
N GLU A 414 22.59 20.64 -12.90
CA GLU A 414 22.57 21.81 -13.75
C GLU A 414 21.14 22.20 -14.15
N ALA A 415 20.28 21.24 -14.49
CA ALA A 415 18.88 21.47 -14.77
C ALA A 415 18.14 21.98 -13.52
N ALA A 416 18.42 21.40 -12.35
CA ALA A 416 17.87 21.87 -11.08
C ALA A 416 18.31 23.32 -10.74
N ARG A 417 19.50 23.79 -11.18
CA ARG A 417 19.93 25.18 -11.01
C ARG A 417 19.21 26.16 -11.92
N LEU A 418 18.76 25.70 -13.08
CA LEU A 418 18.06 26.54 -14.07
C LEU A 418 16.55 26.59 -13.82
N HIS A 419 15.99 25.52 -13.26
CA HIS A 419 14.54 25.38 -13.03
C HIS A 419 14.23 25.24 -11.54
N PRO A 420 13.75 26.31 -10.88
CA PRO A 420 13.48 26.34 -9.44
C PRO A 420 12.59 25.19 -8.94
N GLU A 421 11.58 24.85 -9.71
CA GLU A 421 10.62 23.79 -9.38
C GLU A 421 11.30 22.41 -9.31
N LEU A 422 12.30 22.15 -10.15
CA LEU A 422 13.07 20.89 -10.09
C LEU A 422 13.95 20.82 -8.85
N ALA A 423 14.55 21.94 -8.44
CA ALA A 423 15.34 22.02 -7.20
C ALA A 423 14.45 21.74 -5.97
N LEU A 424 13.28 22.36 -5.93
CA LEU A 424 12.33 22.23 -4.83
C LEU A 424 11.80 20.80 -4.70
N LEU A 425 11.40 20.20 -5.82
CA LEU A 425 10.87 18.83 -5.83
C LEU A 425 11.96 17.78 -5.56
N GLY A 426 13.19 18.05 -6.00
CA GLY A 426 14.36 17.26 -5.60
C GLY A 426 14.60 17.31 -4.10
N ALA A 427 14.44 18.47 -3.46
CA ALA A 427 14.47 18.59 -2.01
C ALA A 427 13.35 17.82 -1.33
N ALA A 428 12.12 17.92 -1.85
CA ALA A 428 10.97 17.20 -1.33
C ALA A 428 11.17 15.68 -1.38
N GLY A 429 11.68 15.16 -2.51
CA GLY A 429 11.98 13.73 -2.66
C GLY A 429 13.02 13.23 -1.66
N ARG A 430 14.07 14.02 -1.38
CA ARG A 430 15.09 13.71 -0.37
C ARG A 430 14.53 13.74 1.05
N ILE A 431 13.69 14.73 1.37
CA ILE A 431 12.98 14.78 2.66
C ILE A 431 12.17 13.50 2.87
N VAL A 432 11.46 13.02 1.84
CA VAL A 432 10.70 11.77 1.92
C VAL A 432 11.60 10.55 2.10
N ALA A 433 12.76 10.52 1.43
CA ALA A 433 13.74 9.43 1.53
C ALA A 433 14.62 9.47 2.79
N ASP A 434 14.43 10.46 3.68
CA ASP A 434 15.23 10.68 4.89
C ASP A 434 16.72 10.97 4.59
N ASP A 435 16.98 11.65 3.46
CA ASP A 435 18.29 12.02 2.97
C ASP A 435 18.55 13.53 3.21
N GLU A 436 19.83 13.94 3.16
CA GLU A 436 20.22 15.35 3.36
C GLU A 436 19.60 16.26 2.27
N ALA A 437 18.57 17.01 2.61
CA ALA A 437 17.87 17.92 1.71
C ALA A 437 18.33 19.38 1.80
N GLU A 438 19.22 19.72 2.72
CA GLU A 438 19.62 21.10 3.09
C GLU A 438 20.09 21.89 1.88
N ALA A 439 21.08 21.37 1.15
CA ALA A 439 21.64 22.05 -0.01
C ALA A 439 20.60 22.33 -1.11
N SER A 440 19.62 21.45 -1.28
CA SER A 440 18.54 21.62 -2.25
C SER A 440 17.52 22.67 -1.80
N LEU A 441 17.24 22.74 -0.49
CA LEU A 441 16.35 23.75 0.08
C LEU A 441 17.00 25.14 0.07
N GLU A 442 18.30 25.24 0.35
CA GLU A 442 19.04 26.49 0.22
C GLU A 442 19.04 26.99 -1.22
N LEU A 443 19.28 26.11 -2.19
CA LEU A 443 19.18 26.44 -3.60
C LEU A 443 17.78 26.94 -3.98
N ALA A 444 16.73 26.26 -3.50
CA ALA A 444 15.36 26.66 -3.74
C ALA A 444 15.04 28.04 -3.13
N LEU A 445 15.51 28.33 -1.91
CA LEU A 445 15.41 29.66 -1.27
C LEU A 445 16.10 30.77 -2.04
N GLU A 446 17.27 30.51 -2.59
CA GLU A 446 17.98 31.48 -3.44
C GLU A 446 17.20 31.79 -4.72
N GLN A 447 16.60 30.75 -5.31
CA GLN A 447 15.86 30.88 -6.56
C GLN A 447 14.50 31.54 -6.38
N GLU A 448 13.81 31.34 -5.23
CA GLU A 448 12.55 32.03 -4.91
C GLU A 448 12.67 33.54 -5.07
N ARG A 449 13.82 34.11 -4.64
CA ARG A 449 14.10 35.55 -4.71
C ARG A 449 14.17 36.08 -6.15
N ARG A 450 14.42 35.20 -7.12
CA ARG A 450 14.56 35.53 -8.55
C ARG A 450 13.25 35.34 -9.32
N LEU A 451 12.26 34.63 -8.73
CA LEU A 451 10.98 34.39 -9.36
C LEU A 451 10.12 35.65 -9.32
N ALA A 452 9.39 35.92 -10.42
CA ALA A 452 8.46 37.03 -10.56
C ALA A 452 7.07 36.55 -11.01
N GLY A 453 6.06 37.40 -10.83
CA GLY A 453 4.68 37.12 -11.28
C GLY A 453 3.97 36.01 -10.52
N ASP A 454 3.03 35.33 -11.19
CA ASP A 454 2.11 34.36 -10.61
C ASP A 454 2.78 33.05 -10.16
N ARG A 455 3.99 32.77 -10.62
CA ARG A 455 4.76 31.55 -10.23
C ARG A 455 5.28 31.65 -8.79
N ARG A 456 5.65 32.86 -8.33
CA ARG A 456 6.28 33.05 -7.02
C ARG A 456 5.41 32.59 -5.84
N PRO A 457 4.11 32.95 -5.73
CA PRO A 457 3.28 32.49 -4.61
C PRO A 457 3.13 30.98 -4.54
N ARG A 458 2.96 30.29 -5.68
CA ARG A 458 2.89 28.82 -5.74
C ARG A 458 4.20 28.17 -5.29
N PHE A 459 5.31 28.69 -5.77
CA PHE A 459 6.63 28.21 -5.39
C PHE A 459 6.91 28.43 -3.91
N ALA A 460 6.62 29.62 -3.37
CA ALA A 460 6.77 29.95 -1.96
C ALA A 460 5.94 29.04 -1.05
N LEU A 461 4.71 28.70 -1.47
CA LEU A 461 3.84 27.79 -0.73
C LEU A 461 4.43 26.37 -0.68
N LEU A 462 4.89 25.84 -1.81
CA LEU A 462 5.52 24.50 -1.86
C LEU A 462 6.83 24.47 -1.07
N LEU A 463 7.64 25.52 -1.15
CA LEU A 463 8.87 25.66 -0.40
C LEU A 463 8.60 25.68 1.11
N ALA A 464 7.61 26.44 1.54
CA ALA A 464 7.19 26.48 2.93
C ALA A 464 6.68 25.12 3.41
N ALA A 465 5.91 24.38 2.59
CA ALA A 465 5.47 23.02 2.91
C ALA A 465 6.65 22.04 3.04
N CYS A 466 7.66 22.10 2.17
CA CYS A 466 8.87 21.28 2.27
C CYS A 466 9.67 21.60 3.54
N ARG A 467 9.84 22.87 3.88
CA ARG A 467 10.50 23.29 5.12
C ARG A 467 9.75 22.79 6.35
N LEU A 468 8.43 22.87 6.35
CA LEU A 468 7.58 22.38 7.42
C LEU A 468 7.72 20.87 7.61
N LEU A 469 7.70 20.09 6.54
CA LEU A 469 7.88 18.63 6.59
C LEU A 469 9.26 18.25 7.14
N ARG A 470 10.33 18.94 6.70
CA ARG A 470 11.69 18.74 7.22
C ARG A 470 11.77 19.08 8.72
N ALA A 471 11.30 20.27 9.08
CA ALA A 471 11.32 20.74 10.46
C ALA A 471 10.50 19.84 11.40
N GLY A 472 9.35 19.35 10.94
CA GLY A 472 8.53 18.39 11.67
C GLY A 472 9.28 17.09 11.98
N ARG A 473 10.03 16.56 11.01
CA ARG A 473 10.87 15.36 11.20
C ARG A 473 12.05 15.63 12.14
N ALA A 474 12.69 16.78 12.04
CA ALA A 474 13.77 17.21 12.94
C ALA A 474 13.25 17.53 14.35
N GLY A 475 11.95 17.72 14.54
CA GLY A 475 11.35 18.15 15.80
C GLY A 475 11.59 19.63 16.10
N ASP A 476 11.89 20.46 15.10
CA ASP A 476 12.14 21.89 15.23
C ASP A 476 10.79 22.67 15.16
N LEU A 477 10.17 22.88 16.31
CA LEU A 477 8.87 23.54 16.41
C LEU A 477 8.90 25.01 15.96
N ASP A 478 10.02 25.73 16.19
CA ASP A 478 10.14 27.13 15.80
C ASP A 478 10.15 27.25 14.27
N GLU A 479 10.89 26.37 13.57
CA GLU A 479 10.90 26.33 12.12
C GLU A 479 9.54 25.83 11.57
N VAL A 480 8.86 24.88 12.23
CA VAL A 480 7.50 24.46 11.83
C VAL A 480 6.53 25.63 11.88
N LEU A 481 6.56 26.42 12.96
CA LEU A 481 5.74 27.62 13.10
C LEU A 481 6.07 28.69 12.04
N ALA A 482 7.37 28.93 11.81
CA ALA A 482 7.81 29.89 10.80
C ALA A 482 7.40 29.47 9.39
N ALA A 483 7.64 28.22 9.02
CA ALA A 483 7.27 27.66 7.71
C ALA A 483 5.74 27.60 7.52
N GLY A 484 4.99 27.21 8.56
CA GLY A 484 3.53 27.20 8.51
C GLY A 484 2.92 28.60 8.29
N ARG A 485 3.41 29.61 8.99
CA ARG A 485 2.98 31.03 8.77
C ARG A 485 3.38 31.53 7.38
N ALA A 486 4.57 31.18 6.90
CA ALA A 486 5.00 31.49 5.55
C ALA A 486 4.09 30.84 4.48
N ALA A 487 3.66 29.59 4.70
CA ALA A 487 2.72 28.91 3.83
C ALA A 487 1.35 29.60 3.78
N LEU A 488 0.82 30.03 4.93
CA LEU A 488 -0.44 30.81 4.99
C LEU A 488 -0.32 32.13 4.23
N ALA A 489 0.76 32.87 4.42
CA ALA A 489 1.01 34.13 3.71
C ALA A 489 1.12 33.90 2.19
N ALA A 490 1.78 32.84 1.75
CA ALA A 490 1.93 32.50 0.34
C ALA A 490 0.63 32.00 -0.30
N SER A 491 -0.29 31.43 0.46
CA SER A 491 -1.59 30.94 -0.04
C SER A 491 -2.60 32.06 -0.31
N ALA A 492 -2.51 33.17 0.42
CA ALA A 492 -3.48 34.27 0.34
C ALA A 492 -3.71 34.85 -1.09
N PRO A 493 -2.68 35.03 -1.95
CA PRO A 493 -2.87 35.54 -3.32
C PRO A 493 -3.37 34.49 -4.32
N LEU A 494 -3.42 33.20 -3.95
CA LEU A 494 -3.76 32.09 -4.86
C LEU A 494 -5.25 31.80 -5.02
N GLY A 495 -6.11 32.54 -4.31
CA GLY A 495 -7.57 32.41 -4.37
C GLY A 495 -8.12 31.30 -3.46
N ASP A 496 -9.36 30.85 -3.77
CA ASP A 496 -10.05 29.88 -2.93
C ASP A 496 -9.32 28.51 -2.95
N PRO A 497 -8.76 28.08 -1.82
CA PRO A 497 -8.09 26.78 -1.71
C PRO A 497 -9.04 25.58 -1.92
N ALA A 498 -10.35 25.77 -1.83
CA ALA A 498 -11.35 24.75 -2.12
C ALA A 498 -11.45 24.37 -3.61
N ALA A 499 -10.85 25.18 -4.50
CA ALA A 499 -10.82 24.90 -5.95
C ALA A 499 -9.92 23.67 -6.33
N GLY A 500 -9.24 23.07 -5.36
CA GLY A 500 -8.38 21.88 -5.55
C GLY A 500 -7.01 22.22 -6.19
N GLY A 501 -6.13 21.23 -6.25
CA GLY A 501 -4.79 21.38 -6.82
C GLY A 501 -3.69 21.38 -5.76
N VAL A 502 -2.43 21.48 -6.22
CA VAL A 502 -1.23 21.44 -5.37
C VAL A 502 -1.25 22.48 -4.25
N ALA A 503 -1.83 23.66 -4.52
CA ALA A 503 -1.95 24.74 -3.53
C ALA A 503 -2.87 24.38 -2.37
N GLY A 504 -4.00 23.72 -2.65
CA GLY A 504 -4.92 23.24 -1.60
C GLY A 504 -4.31 22.10 -0.77
N ASP A 505 -3.61 21.18 -1.43
CA ASP A 505 -2.90 20.10 -0.77
C ASP A 505 -1.79 20.63 0.18
N ALA A 506 -0.99 21.59 -0.29
CA ALA A 506 0.08 22.22 0.49
C ALA A 506 -0.47 23.03 1.67
N LEU A 507 -1.57 23.76 1.47
CA LEU A 507 -2.24 24.51 2.54
C LEU A 507 -2.79 23.56 3.62
N ALA A 508 -3.39 22.43 3.24
CA ALA A 508 -3.88 21.44 4.19
C ALA A 508 -2.76 20.88 5.08
N VAL A 509 -1.61 20.55 4.47
CA VAL A 509 -0.42 20.09 5.18
C VAL A 509 0.14 21.19 6.10
N ALA A 510 0.19 22.44 5.61
CA ALA A 510 0.68 23.57 6.38
C ALA A 510 -0.19 23.85 7.62
N LEU A 511 -1.51 23.84 7.47
CA LEU A 511 -2.48 24.05 8.55
C LEU A 511 -2.40 22.92 9.60
N ALA A 512 -2.26 21.68 9.16
CA ALA A 512 -2.09 20.53 10.05
C ALA A 512 -0.79 20.65 10.86
N GLY A 513 0.34 20.94 10.21
CA GLY A 513 1.62 21.10 10.88
C GLY A 513 1.64 22.30 11.84
N LEU A 514 1.09 23.45 11.40
CA LEU A 514 1.00 24.64 12.20
C LEU A 514 0.17 24.40 13.48
N GLY A 515 -1.04 23.85 13.34
CA GLY A 515 -1.89 23.60 14.50
C GLY A 515 -1.31 22.51 15.43
N THR A 516 -0.56 21.55 14.91
CA THR A 516 0.18 20.58 15.73
C THR A 516 1.31 21.26 16.53
N ALA A 517 2.07 22.16 15.91
CA ALA A 517 3.14 22.88 16.61
C ALA A 517 2.60 23.87 17.66
N GLU A 518 1.50 24.56 17.35
CA GLU A 518 0.82 25.46 18.28
C GLU A 518 0.29 24.72 19.52
N LEU A 519 -0.22 23.51 19.38
CA LEU A 519 -0.56 22.65 20.52
C LEU A 519 0.64 22.48 21.46
N TRP A 520 1.82 22.12 20.93
CA TRP A 520 2.98 21.84 21.77
C TRP A 520 3.67 23.09 22.33
N THR A 521 3.45 24.25 21.68
CA THR A 521 3.89 25.55 22.23
C THR A 521 2.89 26.15 23.22
N GLY A 522 1.65 25.61 23.28
CA GLY A 522 0.65 25.96 24.28
C GLY A 522 -0.40 26.97 23.80
N ASP A 523 -0.38 27.38 22.53
CA ASP A 523 -1.42 28.22 21.91
C ASP A 523 -2.60 27.34 21.47
N LEU A 524 -3.46 26.97 22.42
CA LEU A 524 -4.53 26.01 22.20
C LEU A 524 -5.64 26.56 21.28
N ASP A 525 -5.90 27.86 21.30
CA ASP A 525 -6.97 28.50 20.50
C ASP A 525 -6.54 28.59 19.04
N ALA A 526 -5.30 29.01 18.78
CA ALA A 526 -4.74 28.99 17.43
C ALA A 526 -4.64 27.55 16.87
N ALA A 527 -4.17 26.59 17.69
CA ALA A 527 -4.11 25.17 17.33
C ALA A 527 -5.48 24.63 16.91
N GLU A 528 -6.52 24.92 17.70
CA GLU A 528 -7.89 24.50 17.38
C GLU A 528 -8.39 25.10 16.06
N ALA A 529 -8.16 26.38 15.83
CA ALA A 529 -8.57 27.09 14.63
C ALA A 529 -7.87 26.51 13.39
N HIS A 530 -6.55 26.35 13.44
CA HIS A 530 -5.77 25.84 12.31
C HIS A 530 -6.03 24.35 12.03
N LEU A 531 -6.20 23.49 13.06
CA LEU A 531 -6.55 22.09 12.89
C LEU A 531 -7.95 21.92 12.27
N ARG A 532 -8.92 22.73 12.64
CA ARG A 532 -10.26 22.74 12.01
C ARG A 532 -10.19 23.18 10.54
N ALA A 533 -9.48 24.26 10.26
CA ALA A 533 -9.27 24.73 8.91
C ALA A 533 -8.52 23.68 8.05
N GLY A 534 -7.48 23.07 8.64
CA GLY A 534 -6.72 21.99 8.02
C GLY A 534 -7.56 20.74 7.72
N GLN A 535 -8.46 20.35 8.63
CA GLN A 535 -9.42 19.27 8.41
C GLN A 535 -10.34 19.53 7.21
N VAL A 536 -10.86 20.77 7.08
CA VAL A 536 -11.71 21.15 5.96
C VAL A 536 -10.93 21.12 4.66
N ALA A 537 -9.74 21.73 4.62
CA ALA A 537 -8.87 21.76 3.46
C ALA A 537 -8.45 20.34 3.03
N ALA A 538 -8.05 19.48 3.98
CA ALA A 538 -7.66 18.10 3.71
C ALA A 538 -8.81 17.27 3.14
N ARG A 539 -10.03 17.46 3.64
CA ARG A 539 -11.23 16.80 3.10
C ARG A 539 -11.50 17.22 1.67
N SER A 540 -11.44 18.51 1.36
CA SER A 540 -11.65 19.03 0.01
C SER A 540 -10.57 18.56 -0.97
N ALA A 541 -9.33 18.36 -0.48
CA ALA A 541 -8.20 17.87 -1.26
C ALA A 541 -8.16 16.34 -1.38
N GLY A 542 -9.00 15.59 -0.64
CA GLY A 542 -8.97 14.13 -0.58
C GLY A 542 -7.71 13.57 0.12
N LEU A 543 -7.15 14.33 1.08
CA LEU A 543 -5.96 13.97 1.86
C LEU A 543 -6.37 13.29 3.17
N GLU A 544 -6.76 12.01 3.11
CA GLU A 544 -7.32 11.28 4.25
C GLU A 544 -6.37 11.25 5.45
N GLU A 545 -5.06 11.04 5.23
CA GLU A 545 -4.08 10.96 6.30
C GLU A 545 -3.88 12.33 6.99
N VAL A 546 -3.82 13.42 6.24
CA VAL A 546 -3.76 14.78 6.79
C VAL A 546 -5.05 15.10 7.56
N GLN A 547 -6.21 14.70 7.06
CA GLN A 547 -7.49 14.84 7.76
C GLN A 547 -7.48 14.07 9.09
N ARG A 548 -6.97 12.83 9.10
CA ARG A 548 -6.83 12.02 10.32
C ARG A 548 -5.88 12.67 11.32
N THR A 549 -4.76 13.23 10.85
CA THR A 549 -3.80 13.98 11.67
C THR A 549 -4.48 15.20 12.31
N CYS A 550 -5.21 16.00 11.54
CA CYS A 550 -5.97 17.14 12.07
C CYS A 550 -6.98 16.72 13.14
N LEU A 551 -7.80 15.70 12.87
CA LEU A 551 -8.81 15.21 13.81
C LEU A 551 -8.17 14.66 15.08
N SER A 552 -7.08 13.94 14.98
CA SER A 552 -6.41 13.33 16.13
C SER A 552 -5.80 14.37 17.07
N HIS A 553 -5.13 15.39 16.52
CA HIS A 553 -4.57 16.49 17.32
C HIS A 553 -5.67 17.43 17.84
N LEU A 554 -6.73 17.66 17.06
CA LEU A 554 -7.90 18.41 17.53
C LEU A 554 -8.55 17.74 18.76
N ALA A 555 -8.66 16.39 18.75
CA ALA A 555 -9.15 15.66 19.91
C ALA A 555 -8.25 15.87 21.14
N LEU A 556 -6.92 15.91 20.93
CA LEU A 556 -5.99 16.17 22.03
C LEU A 556 -6.09 17.62 22.54
N VAL A 557 -6.22 18.61 21.66
CA VAL A 557 -6.48 20.02 22.04
C VAL A 557 -7.75 20.10 22.90
N GLN A 558 -8.85 19.50 22.45
CA GLN A 558 -10.12 19.48 23.19
C GLN A 558 -9.99 18.81 24.56
N ALA A 559 -9.24 17.69 24.64
CA ALA A 559 -8.97 17.02 25.91
C ALA A 559 -8.20 17.96 26.89
N VAL A 560 -7.17 18.65 26.42
CA VAL A 560 -6.38 19.60 27.20
C VAL A 560 -7.23 20.78 27.65
N GLN A 561 -8.13 21.27 26.82
CA GLN A 561 -9.08 22.35 27.18
C GLN A 561 -10.18 21.87 28.14
N GLY A 562 -10.25 20.57 28.47
CA GLY A 562 -11.23 20.00 29.37
C GLY A 562 -12.58 19.64 28.73
N ARG A 563 -12.73 19.75 27.40
CA ARG A 563 -13.91 19.36 26.62
C ARG A 563 -13.85 17.87 26.28
N LEU A 564 -14.04 17.01 27.29
CA LEU A 564 -13.80 15.57 27.17
C LEU A 564 -14.80 14.88 26.25
N GLY A 565 -16.03 15.35 26.19
CA GLY A 565 -17.09 14.86 25.33
C GLY A 565 -16.72 15.03 23.85
N ASP A 566 -16.30 16.25 23.48
CA ASP A 566 -15.83 16.60 22.14
C ASP A 566 -14.57 15.79 21.78
N ALA A 567 -13.60 15.70 22.70
CA ALA A 567 -12.37 14.96 22.53
C ALA A 567 -12.62 13.47 22.19
N VAL A 568 -13.57 12.83 22.88
CA VAL A 568 -13.96 11.45 22.63
C VAL A 568 -14.65 11.29 21.27
N ALA A 569 -15.54 12.21 20.92
CA ALA A 569 -16.24 12.20 19.64
C ALA A 569 -15.25 12.38 18.45
N THR A 570 -14.38 13.40 18.54
CA THR A 570 -13.38 13.71 17.52
C THR A 570 -12.31 12.61 17.41
N GLY A 571 -11.83 12.09 18.55
CA GLY A 571 -10.84 11.01 18.57
C GLY A 571 -11.35 9.70 17.96
N ARG A 572 -12.62 9.37 18.17
CA ARG A 572 -13.27 8.23 17.49
C ARG A 572 -13.42 8.46 15.99
N ALA A 573 -13.78 9.68 15.60
CA ALA A 573 -13.88 10.05 14.18
C ALA A 573 -12.52 9.92 13.45
N ALA A 574 -11.41 10.22 14.11
CA ALA A 574 -10.07 10.03 13.56
C ALA A 574 -9.73 8.56 13.26
N GLY A 575 -10.33 7.60 13.97
CA GLY A 575 -10.17 6.15 13.74
C GLY A 575 -11.18 5.53 12.77
N GLY A 576 -12.25 6.23 12.40
CA GLY A 576 -13.47 5.67 11.81
C GLY A 576 -13.77 5.97 10.35
N HIS A 577 -12.80 6.31 9.49
CA HIS A 577 -13.08 6.34 8.05
C HIS A 577 -13.18 4.91 7.52
N ALA A 578 -14.30 4.61 6.85
CA ALA A 578 -14.64 3.27 6.38
C ALA A 578 -13.53 2.71 5.49
N ALA A 579 -12.91 1.64 5.96
CA ALA A 579 -12.07 0.82 5.09
C ALA A 579 -12.92 0.29 3.92
N PRO A 580 -12.34 0.11 2.72
CA PRO A 580 -13.02 -0.59 1.63
C PRO A 580 -13.57 -1.92 2.15
N ALA A 581 -14.75 -2.33 1.65
CA ALA A 581 -15.41 -3.54 2.13
C ALA A 581 -14.45 -4.75 2.12
N GLY A 582 -14.11 -5.26 3.32
CA GLY A 582 -13.22 -6.40 3.52
C GLY A 582 -11.82 -6.09 4.05
N ALA A 583 -11.40 -4.83 4.18
CA ALA A 583 -10.15 -4.46 4.85
C ALA A 583 -10.40 -4.14 6.34
N PRO A 584 -9.49 -4.47 7.27
CA PRO A 584 -9.61 -4.07 8.67
C PRO A 584 -9.56 -2.54 8.77
N ALA A 585 -10.40 -1.96 9.63
CA ALA A 585 -10.40 -0.53 9.89
C ALA A 585 -8.99 -0.07 10.36
N PRO A 586 -8.46 1.05 9.84
CA PRO A 586 -7.16 1.55 10.26
C PRO A 586 -7.17 1.89 11.76
N ALA A 587 -6.07 1.60 12.44
CA ALA A 587 -5.93 1.94 13.85
C ALA A 587 -6.00 3.47 14.05
N PRO A 588 -6.60 3.96 15.16
CA PRO A 588 -6.60 5.37 15.46
C PRO A 588 -5.16 5.90 15.64
N PRO A 589 -4.85 7.13 15.17
CA PRO A 589 -3.53 7.75 15.38
C PRO A 589 -3.19 7.94 16.86
N ALA A 590 -1.89 7.99 17.21
CA ALA A 590 -1.41 8.09 18.58
C ALA A 590 -2.01 9.29 19.34
N ALA A 591 -2.13 10.46 18.71
CA ALA A 591 -2.74 11.64 19.34
C ALA A 591 -4.21 11.41 19.73
N ALA A 592 -4.99 10.72 18.89
CA ALA A 592 -6.38 10.35 19.23
C ALA A 592 -6.43 9.35 20.40
N LEU A 593 -5.50 8.39 20.43
CA LEU A 593 -5.40 7.43 21.52
C LEU A 593 -5.06 8.11 22.85
N LEU A 594 -4.15 9.11 22.84
CA LEU A 594 -3.82 9.93 24.01
C LEU A 594 -5.03 10.77 24.47
N ALA A 595 -5.78 11.38 23.56
CA ALA A 595 -6.99 12.12 23.90
C ALA A 595 -8.05 11.22 24.56
N LEU A 596 -8.22 9.99 24.05
CA LEU A 596 -9.13 9.00 24.65
C LEU A 596 -8.64 8.51 26.02
N ALA A 597 -7.33 8.30 26.18
CA ALA A 597 -6.71 7.96 27.46
C ALA A 597 -6.91 9.08 28.48
N TRP A 598 -6.68 10.35 28.08
CA TRP A 598 -6.90 11.53 28.91
C TRP A 598 -8.34 11.62 29.41
N ALA A 599 -9.32 11.50 28.50
CA ALA A 599 -10.73 11.56 28.86
C ALA A 599 -11.12 10.45 29.83
N ARG A 600 -10.58 9.23 29.68
CA ARG A 600 -10.81 8.13 30.64
C ARG A 600 -10.17 8.40 32.00
N TYR A 601 -8.92 8.90 31.99
CA TYR A 601 -8.24 9.29 33.21
C TYR A 601 -9.06 10.34 34.02
N GLN A 602 -9.47 11.42 33.34
CA GLN A 602 -10.24 12.49 34.00
C GLN A 602 -11.57 12.00 34.60
N ARG A 603 -12.16 10.95 34.00
CA ARG A 603 -13.39 10.29 34.48
C ARG A 603 -13.15 9.17 35.49
N ASP A 604 -11.93 9.03 35.99
CA ASP A 604 -11.48 7.99 36.95
C ASP A 604 -11.62 6.54 36.43
N ASP A 605 -11.65 6.33 35.09
CA ASP A 605 -11.53 5.01 34.47
C ASP A 605 -10.05 4.70 34.21
N LEU A 606 -9.31 4.37 35.28
CA LEU A 606 -7.87 4.16 35.22
C LEU A 606 -7.49 2.95 34.35
N SER A 607 -8.29 1.89 34.37
CA SER A 607 -8.07 0.70 33.52
C SER A 607 -8.28 0.98 32.06
N GLY A 608 -9.33 1.73 31.73
CA GLY A 608 -9.58 2.17 30.37
C GLY A 608 -8.49 3.14 29.85
N ALA A 609 -8.01 4.04 30.72
CA ALA A 609 -6.92 4.96 30.41
C ALA A 609 -5.62 4.19 30.11
N ALA A 610 -5.26 3.21 30.95
CA ALA A 610 -4.08 2.36 30.75
C ALA A 610 -4.11 1.64 29.38
N GLY A 611 -5.25 1.00 29.04
CA GLY A 611 -5.38 0.28 27.77
C GLY A 611 -5.27 1.17 26.53
N TRP A 612 -5.73 2.42 26.58
CA TRP A 612 -5.54 3.37 25.49
C TRP A 612 -4.10 3.88 25.42
N LEU A 613 -3.46 4.09 26.58
CA LEU A 613 -2.07 4.56 26.66
C LEU A 613 -1.09 3.51 26.14
N GLU A 614 -1.27 2.24 26.48
CA GLU A 614 -0.47 1.12 25.94
C GLU A 614 -0.55 1.08 24.41
N ARG A 615 -1.75 1.26 23.85
CA ARG A 615 -1.94 1.30 22.39
C ARG A 615 -1.30 2.54 21.75
N ALA A 616 -1.25 3.66 22.46
CA ALA A 616 -0.58 4.87 21.99
C ALA A 616 0.95 4.73 21.97
N ALA A 617 1.50 4.00 22.95
CA ALA A 617 2.95 3.75 23.07
C ALA A 617 3.49 2.76 22.02
N ALA A 618 2.66 1.79 21.59
CA ALA A 618 3.03 0.76 20.61
C ALA A 618 1.97 0.67 19.50
N PRO A 619 1.83 1.70 18.65
CA PRO A 619 0.88 1.66 17.53
C PRO A 619 1.32 0.62 16.50
N PRO A 620 0.39 -0.04 15.80
CA PRO A 620 0.73 -0.84 14.62
C PRO A 620 1.12 0.11 13.47
N GLY A 621 2.40 0.42 13.34
CA GLY A 621 2.90 1.35 12.33
C GLY A 621 4.22 2.03 12.75
N PRO A 622 4.59 3.15 12.10
CA PRO A 622 5.77 3.90 12.48
C PRO A 622 5.68 4.40 13.92
N ALA A 623 6.84 4.54 14.58
CA ALA A 623 6.92 5.03 15.95
C ALA A 623 6.23 6.41 16.08
N PRO A 624 5.55 6.68 17.21
CA PRO A 624 4.93 7.99 17.43
C PRO A 624 5.95 9.12 17.36
N GLU A 625 5.50 10.29 16.95
CA GLU A 625 6.30 11.51 16.99
C GLU A 625 6.80 11.78 18.40
N ARG A 626 7.98 12.41 18.51
CA ARG A 626 8.62 12.70 19.80
C ARG A 626 7.69 13.38 20.81
N PRO A 627 6.90 14.42 20.45
CA PRO A 627 5.98 15.08 21.39
C PRO A 627 4.94 14.11 21.96
N LEU A 628 4.38 13.23 21.14
CA LEU A 628 3.36 12.26 21.54
C LEU A 628 3.94 11.19 22.48
N ARG A 629 5.20 10.77 22.25
CA ARG A 629 5.89 9.86 23.18
C ARG A 629 6.09 10.48 24.55
N VAL A 630 6.55 11.74 24.58
CA VAL A 630 6.72 12.47 25.84
C VAL A 630 5.39 12.65 26.56
N ALA A 631 4.33 13.05 25.86
CA ALA A 631 2.99 13.16 26.42
C ALA A 631 2.50 11.82 27.00
N ALA A 632 2.75 10.71 26.29
CA ALA A 632 2.40 9.37 26.78
C ALA A 632 3.15 9.01 28.07
N MET A 633 4.44 9.35 28.19
CA MET A 633 5.24 9.12 29.40
C MET A 633 4.72 9.96 30.59
N ILE A 634 4.39 11.22 30.36
CA ILE A 634 3.80 12.09 31.41
C ILE A 634 2.45 11.51 31.86
N MET A 635 1.59 11.09 30.94
CA MET A 635 0.30 10.48 31.28
C MET A 635 0.46 9.14 32.03
N ALA A 636 1.48 8.34 31.67
CA ALA A 636 1.82 7.13 32.43
C ALA A 636 2.20 7.46 33.88
N GLY A 637 2.92 8.56 34.12
CA GLY A 637 3.24 9.07 35.44
C GLY A 637 1.99 9.49 36.23
N TRP A 638 1.02 10.19 35.60
CA TRP A 638 -0.26 10.49 36.22
C TRP A 638 -1.04 9.25 36.63
N LEU A 639 -1.08 8.25 35.74
CA LEU A 639 -1.74 6.99 36.00
C LEU A 639 -1.10 6.23 37.16
N ALA A 640 0.23 6.14 37.19
CA ALA A 640 0.97 5.53 38.28
C ALA A 640 0.70 6.25 39.65
N ARG A 641 0.70 7.59 39.64
CA ARG A 641 0.33 8.39 40.80
C ARG A 641 -1.11 8.08 41.26
N ALA A 642 -2.05 8.01 40.35
CA ALA A 642 -3.44 7.70 40.65
C ALA A 642 -3.62 6.28 41.22
N GLN A 643 -2.74 5.36 40.87
CA GLN A 643 -2.67 3.97 41.39
C GLN A 643 -1.87 3.86 42.69
N ALA A 644 -1.45 4.98 43.25
CA ALA A 644 -0.62 5.06 44.46
C ALA A 644 0.77 4.40 44.35
N ASP A 645 1.35 4.44 43.14
CA ASP A 645 2.73 4.01 42.85
C ASP A 645 3.64 5.23 42.53
N PRO A 646 4.17 5.92 43.54
CA PRO A 646 5.03 7.09 43.33
C PRO A 646 6.37 6.72 42.69
N ALA A 647 6.87 5.49 42.85
CA ALA A 647 8.13 5.07 42.26
C ALA A 647 8.01 4.96 40.74
N ALA A 648 6.92 4.31 40.25
CA ALA A 648 6.62 4.26 38.83
C ALA A 648 6.34 5.65 38.23
N ALA A 649 5.68 6.55 39.02
CA ALA A 649 5.44 7.92 38.56
C ALA A 649 6.75 8.71 38.39
N PHE A 650 7.69 8.65 39.35
CA PHE A 650 9.02 9.28 39.21
C PHE A 650 9.82 8.69 38.04
N ALA A 651 9.75 7.37 37.82
CA ALA A 651 10.44 6.74 36.72
C ALA A 651 9.89 7.22 35.34
N ALA A 652 8.56 7.34 35.21
CA ALA A 652 7.90 7.81 34.00
C ALA A 652 8.24 9.30 33.72
N PHE A 653 8.19 10.16 34.72
CA PHE A 653 8.56 11.57 34.60
C PHE A 653 10.05 11.73 34.29
N GLY A 654 10.93 10.97 34.94
CA GLY A 654 12.36 10.94 34.63
C GLY A 654 12.67 10.55 33.19
N ALA A 655 11.94 9.54 32.63
CA ALA A 655 12.04 9.17 31.22
C ALA A 655 11.57 10.30 30.29
N ALA A 656 10.45 10.96 30.62
CA ALA A 656 9.97 12.11 29.86
C ALA A 656 10.98 13.27 29.87
N GLY A 657 11.62 13.54 31.03
CA GLY A 657 12.66 14.55 31.14
C GLY A 657 13.90 14.25 30.31
N GLN A 658 14.32 12.98 30.22
CA GLN A 658 15.41 12.56 29.36
C GLN A 658 15.09 12.77 27.87
N GLU A 659 13.88 12.46 27.44
CA GLU A 659 13.42 12.71 26.07
C GLU A 659 13.32 14.20 25.75
N LEU A 660 12.97 15.05 26.72
CA LEU A 660 12.93 16.50 26.55
C LEU A 660 14.33 17.14 26.55
N ALA A 661 15.34 16.48 27.11
CA ALA A 661 16.70 17.03 27.18
C ALA A 661 17.25 17.35 25.80
N GLY A 662 17.79 18.56 25.64
CA GLY A 662 18.38 19.02 24.38
C GLY A 662 17.37 19.35 23.27
N TRP A 663 16.07 19.35 23.57
CA TRP A 663 15.02 19.74 22.65
C TRP A 663 14.47 21.12 23.02
N SER A 664 14.64 22.09 22.12
CA SER A 664 14.10 23.41 22.30
C SER A 664 12.61 23.47 22.03
N GLN A 665 11.81 23.77 23.07
CA GLN A 665 10.53 24.45 22.99
C GLN A 665 9.19 23.69 22.92
N PRO A 666 8.97 22.45 23.37
CA PRO A 666 7.59 22.01 23.63
C PRO A 666 7.11 22.57 24.98
N ARG A 667 6.82 23.87 25.03
CA ARG A 667 6.51 24.59 26.28
C ARG A 667 5.39 23.92 27.08
N LEU A 668 4.37 23.39 26.37
CA LEU A 668 3.28 22.66 27.03
C LEU A 668 3.77 21.41 27.76
N LEU A 669 4.64 20.60 27.12
CA LEU A 669 5.17 19.37 27.71
C LEU A 669 6.13 19.65 28.85
N VAL A 670 6.99 20.67 28.72
CA VAL A 670 7.88 21.10 29.80
C VAL A 670 7.07 21.52 31.04
N ARG A 671 6.01 22.27 30.82
CA ARG A 671 5.08 22.69 31.88
C ARG A 671 4.35 21.51 32.50
N TRP A 672 3.81 20.61 31.72
CA TRP A 672 3.15 19.41 32.25
C TRP A 672 4.08 18.58 33.09
N LEU A 673 5.31 18.36 32.63
CA LEU A 673 6.30 17.61 33.39
C LEU A 673 6.64 18.33 34.71
N ALA A 674 7.02 19.59 34.68
CA ALA A 674 7.45 20.35 35.86
C ALA A 674 6.33 20.49 36.91
N THR A 675 5.08 20.71 36.45
CA THR A 675 3.94 20.78 37.40
C THR A 675 3.60 19.41 37.98
N SER A 676 3.71 18.34 37.20
CA SER A 676 3.46 16.96 37.65
C SER A 676 4.50 16.48 38.65
N GLU A 677 5.79 16.76 38.39
CA GLU A 677 6.88 16.48 39.32
C GLU A 677 6.72 17.29 40.62
N ALA A 678 6.39 18.59 40.51
CA ALA A 678 6.15 19.43 41.67
C ALA A 678 5.01 18.88 42.53
N GLU A 679 3.90 18.45 41.96
CA GLU A 679 2.78 17.82 42.68
C GLU A 679 3.19 16.52 43.39
N LEU A 680 4.06 15.71 42.77
CA LEU A 680 4.55 14.48 43.37
C LEU A 680 5.48 14.75 44.54
N HIS A 681 6.38 15.77 44.44
CA HIS A 681 7.21 16.24 45.55
C HIS A 681 6.36 16.83 46.69
N LEU A 682 5.32 17.61 46.36
CA LEU A 682 4.38 18.13 47.36
C LEU A 682 3.66 16.99 48.13
N ALA A 683 3.24 15.94 47.40
CA ALA A 683 2.63 14.77 48.05
C ALA A 683 3.61 14.02 48.98
N ALA A 684 4.91 14.07 48.69
CA ALA A 684 5.98 13.55 49.54
C ALA A 684 6.42 14.51 50.66
N GLY A 685 5.84 15.72 50.73
CA GLY A 685 6.21 16.75 51.72
C GLY A 685 7.44 17.59 51.38
N ASP A 686 8.01 17.40 50.18
CA ASP A 686 9.19 18.16 49.72
C ASP A 686 8.79 19.45 48.97
N THR A 687 8.43 20.47 49.77
CA THR A 687 8.06 21.80 49.29
C THR A 687 9.22 22.57 48.65
N ALA A 688 10.46 22.25 49.05
CA ALA A 688 11.66 22.95 48.55
C ALA A 688 11.94 22.60 47.10
N THR A 689 11.93 21.30 46.76
CA THR A 689 12.11 20.85 45.37
C THR A 689 10.94 21.28 44.48
N ALA A 690 9.69 21.16 44.96
CA ALA A 690 8.53 21.65 44.24
C ALA A 690 8.62 23.14 43.89
N ARG A 691 9.07 24.00 44.89
CA ARG A 691 9.30 25.43 44.65
C ARG A 691 10.36 25.68 43.57
N ALA A 692 11.47 24.94 43.59
CA ALA A 692 12.54 25.09 42.61
C ALA A 692 12.07 24.72 41.19
N LEU A 693 11.31 23.64 41.05
CA LEU A 693 10.74 23.21 39.75
C LEU A 693 9.77 24.27 39.19
N LEU A 694 8.87 24.80 40.02
CA LEU A 694 7.91 25.81 39.58
C LEU A 694 8.52 27.18 39.33
N ALA A 695 9.59 27.54 40.05
CA ALA A 695 10.33 28.79 39.83
C ALA A 695 11.13 28.78 38.52
N ALA A 696 11.45 27.62 37.96
CA ALA A 696 12.10 27.48 36.69
C ALA A 696 11.15 27.70 35.48
N LEU A 697 9.84 27.74 35.71
CA LEU A 697 8.84 28.06 34.70
C LEU A 697 8.72 29.57 34.52
N ASP A 698 8.74 30.07 33.30
CA ASP A 698 8.63 31.52 33.02
C ASP A 698 7.21 32.04 33.34
N PRO A 699 7.08 32.99 34.27
CA PRO A 699 5.80 33.56 34.67
C PRO A 699 5.21 34.59 33.69
N ALA A 700 6.00 35.00 32.67
CA ALA A 700 5.65 36.15 31.81
C ALA A 700 4.76 35.82 30.62
N GLU A 701 4.36 34.58 30.42
CA GLU A 701 3.55 34.16 29.27
C GLU A 701 2.03 34.07 29.59
N PRO A 702 1.18 34.92 29.01
CA PRO A 702 -0.24 35.02 29.37
C PRO A 702 -1.09 33.80 29.05
N GLU A 703 -0.75 33.04 27.99
CA GLU A 703 -1.59 31.93 27.49
C GLU A 703 -1.32 30.58 28.15
N GLY A 704 -0.25 30.43 28.85
CA GLY A 704 0.11 29.23 29.59
C GLY A 704 -0.10 29.35 31.12
N ALA A 705 -0.73 30.40 31.60
CA ALA A 705 -0.82 30.70 33.01
C ALA A 705 -1.62 29.68 33.84
N ALA A 706 -2.64 29.03 33.31
CA ALA A 706 -3.57 28.22 34.09
C ALA A 706 -2.94 27.01 34.82
N PRO A 707 -2.20 26.08 34.21
CA PRO A 707 -1.61 24.94 34.91
C PRO A 707 -0.53 25.36 35.88
N SER A 708 0.27 26.39 35.54
CA SER A 708 1.32 26.92 36.41
C SER A 708 0.75 27.62 37.63
N ALA A 709 -0.29 28.45 37.47
CA ALA A 709 -0.98 29.13 38.56
C ALA A 709 -1.62 28.14 39.55
N VAL A 710 -2.24 27.07 39.02
CA VAL A 710 -2.80 25.97 39.82
C VAL A 710 -1.73 25.26 40.63
N ALA A 711 -0.57 24.93 40.03
CA ALA A 711 0.53 24.26 40.74
C ALA A 711 1.17 25.18 41.78
N VAL A 712 1.35 26.46 41.49
CA VAL A 712 1.82 27.46 42.47
C VAL A 712 0.84 27.59 43.64
N ALA A 713 -0.46 27.64 43.36
CA ALA A 713 -1.47 27.69 44.41
C ALA A 713 -1.44 26.45 45.32
N ARG A 714 -1.23 25.26 44.77
CA ARG A 714 -1.03 24.01 45.56
C ARG A 714 0.20 24.11 46.43
N LEU A 715 1.32 24.64 45.92
CA LEU A 715 2.52 24.87 46.72
C LEU A 715 2.25 25.83 47.88
N ARG A 716 1.59 26.96 47.60
CA ARG A 716 1.27 27.96 48.67
C ARG A 716 0.35 27.39 49.74
N LEU A 717 -0.61 26.57 49.38
CA LEU A 717 -1.46 25.86 50.33
C LEU A 717 -0.66 24.87 51.18
N ALA A 718 0.28 24.14 50.58
CA ALA A 718 1.19 23.22 51.29
C ALA A 718 2.15 23.96 52.21
N GLU A 719 2.53 25.20 51.92
CA GLU A 719 3.34 26.10 52.74
C GLU A 719 2.51 26.74 53.87
N GLY A 720 1.20 26.59 53.91
CA GLY A 720 0.31 27.18 54.88
C GLY A 720 0.00 28.65 54.61
N ASP A 721 0.15 29.13 53.38
CA ASP A 721 -0.18 30.50 52.94
C ASP A 721 -1.40 30.52 51.99
N PRO A 722 -2.64 30.40 52.50
CA PRO A 722 -3.84 30.43 51.67
C PRO A 722 -4.09 31.80 51.01
N ALA A 723 -3.57 32.91 51.55
CA ALA A 723 -3.73 34.24 50.95
C ALA A 723 -2.89 34.36 49.66
N ALA A 724 -1.65 33.89 49.67
CA ALA A 724 -0.84 33.82 48.45
C ALA A 724 -1.40 32.82 47.40
N ALA A 725 -2.02 31.73 47.87
CA ALA A 725 -2.72 30.80 46.95
C ALA A 725 -3.89 31.48 46.21
N LEU A 726 -4.74 32.23 46.94
CA LEU A 726 -5.82 33.01 46.34
C LEU A 726 -5.33 34.07 45.36
N ALA A 727 -4.22 34.74 45.68
CA ALA A 727 -3.61 35.72 44.79
C ALA A 727 -3.14 35.08 43.48
N SER A 728 -2.56 33.86 43.55
CA SER A 728 -2.12 33.10 42.36
C SER A 728 -3.29 32.63 41.48
N LEU A 729 -4.48 32.40 42.06
CA LEU A 729 -5.68 31.93 41.37
C LEU A 729 -6.57 33.04 40.82
N ALA A 730 -6.32 34.30 41.24
CA ALA A 730 -7.16 35.45 40.86
C ALA A 730 -7.42 35.61 39.34
N PRO A 731 -6.46 35.34 38.46
CA PRO A 731 -6.68 35.37 36.99
C PRO A 731 -7.65 34.30 36.48
N LEU A 732 -7.78 33.17 37.17
CA LEU A 732 -8.53 31.99 36.73
C LEU A 732 -9.88 31.81 37.43
N ALA A 733 -10.06 32.39 38.61
CA ALA A 733 -11.22 32.24 39.46
C ALA A 733 -11.71 33.62 40.00
N GLY A 734 -11.89 34.58 39.11
CA GLY A 734 -12.38 35.94 39.43
C GLY A 734 -13.88 36.11 39.23
N ASP A 735 -14.45 37.20 39.84
CA ASP A 735 -15.87 37.50 39.84
C ASP A 735 -16.49 37.83 38.45
N ALA A 736 -15.68 37.97 37.42
CA ALA A 736 -16.06 38.49 36.11
C ALA A 736 -16.49 37.47 35.05
N ALA A 737 -16.72 36.23 35.37
CA ALA A 737 -17.31 35.10 34.63
C ALA A 737 -16.42 33.85 34.79
N PRO A 738 -17.00 32.68 35.05
CA PRO A 738 -16.21 31.45 35.07
C PRO A 738 -15.70 31.20 33.66
N ALA A 739 -14.41 31.40 33.43
CA ALA A 739 -13.79 30.96 32.18
C ALA A 739 -13.88 29.43 32.15
N ALA A 740 -14.72 28.89 31.31
CA ALA A 740 -14.70 27.45 30.99
C ALA A 740 -13.43 27.16 30.19
N GLY A 741 -12.31 26.91 30.86
CA GLY A 741 -11.00 26.69 30.23
C GLY A 741 -10.18 25.67 31.01
N ALA A 742 -9.02 25.36 30.44
CA ALA A 742 -8.04 24.46 31.04
C ALA A 742 -7.69 24.96 32.44
N GLY A 743 -7.83 24.09 33.47
CA GLY A 743 -7.50 24.43 34.87
C GLY A 743 -8.56 25.20 35.65
N ALA A 744 -9.68 25.59 35.07
CA ALA A 744 -10.72 26.34 35.76
C ALA A 744 -11.34 25.54 36.92
N VAL A 745 -11.64 24.27 36.74
CA VAL A 745 -12.17 23.40 37.79
C VAL A 745 -11.19 23.28 38.96
N GLU A 746 -9.93 23.05 38.63
CA GLU A 746 -8.83 22.98 39.59
C GLU A 746 -8.67 24.28 40.36
N ALA A 747 -8.73 25.41 39.66
CA ALA A 747 -8.58 26.75 40.28
C ALA A 747 -9.71 27.02 41.28
N TRP A 748 -10.97 26.74 40.93
CA TRP A 748 -12.10 26.93 41.82
C TRP A 748 -12.07 25.95 43.01
N LEU A 749 -11.60 24.69 42.82
CA LEU A 749 -11.43 23.74 43.90
C LEU A 749 -10.34 24.21 44.88
N LEU A 750 -9.20 24.67 44.36
CA LEU A 750 -8.10 25.20 45.22
C LEU A 750 -8.51 26.51 45.93
N GLN A 751 -9.29 27.36 45.28
CA GLN A 751 -9.87 28.52 45.89
C GLN A 751 -10.82 28.14 47.06
N ALA A 752 -11.62 27.11 46.90
CA ALA A 752 -12.46 26.58 48.00
C ALA A 752 -11.61 26.06 49.16
N LEU A 753 -10.50 25.35 48.85
CA LEU A 753 -9.55 24.89 49.87
C LEU A 753 -8.87 26.07 50.63
N ALA A 754 -8.44 27.09 49.89
CA ALA A 754 -7.80 28.27 50.45
C ALA A 754 -8.76 29.06 51.34
N ARG A 755 -10.02 29.28 50.91
CA ARG A 755 -11.09 29.94 51.69
C ARG A 755 -11.45 29.14 52.95
N HIS A 756 -11.48 27.78 52.81
CA HIS A 756 -11.69 26.93 53.97
C HIS A 756 -10.57 27.07 55.00
N ALA A 757 -9.29 27.13 54.54
CA ALA A 757 -8.13 27.34 55.42
C ALA A 757 -8.12 28.70 56.09
N GLN A 758 -8.81 29.71 55.52
CA GLN A 758 -8.99 31.04 56.13
C GLN A 758 -10.21 31.13 57.07
N ASP A 759 -10.92 30.03 57.33
CA ASP A 759 -12.16 29.95 58.09
C ASP A 759 -13.29 30.81 57.49
N GLU A 760 -13.36 30.80 56.11
CA GLU A 760 -14.42 31.47 55.34
C GLU A 760 -15.40 30.45 54.71
N PRO A 761 -16.29 29.80 55.51
CA PRO A 761 -17.12 28.67 55.09
C PRO A 761 -18.07 28.99 53.91
N ASP A 762 -18.68 30.15 53.93
CA ASP A 762 -19.65 30.55 52.89
C ASP A 762 -18.97 30.77 51.53
N GLN A 763 -17.77 31.33 51.54
CA GLN A 763 -16.99 31.53 50.32
C GLN A 763 -16.41 30.22 49.83
N ALA A 764 -15.97 29.34 50.73
CA ALA A 764 -15.50 27.99 50.38
C ALA A 764 -16.61 27.16 49.75
N ALA A 765 -17.82 27.19 50.27
CA ALA A 765 -19.00 26.50 49.72
C ALA A 765 -19.34 27.02 48.30
N LYS A 766 -19.34 28.34 48.10
CA LYS A 766 -19.61 28.98 46.79
C LYS A 766 -18.55 28.54 45.77
N SER A 767 -17.27 28.61 46.11
CA SER A 767 -16.18 28.20 45.21
C SER A 767 -16.25 26.71 44.86
N LEU A 768 -16.58 25.87 45.85
CA LEU A 768 -16.77 24.42 45.60
C LEU A 768 -17.95 24.15 44.68
N ALA A 769 -19.09 24.87 44.88
CA ALA A 769 -20.26 24.73 44.02
C ALA A 769 -19.96 25.08 42.56
N VAL A 770 -19.15 26.13 42.32
CA VAL A 770 -18.68 26.46 40.95
C VAL A 770 -17.77 25.36 40.40
N ALA A 771 -16.82 24.86 41.17
CA ALA A 771 -15.93 23.77 40.72
C ALA A 771 -16.73 22.52 40.30
N VAL A 772 -17.76 22.14 41.11
CA VAL A 772 -18.64 20.99 40.78
C VAL A 772 -19.47 21.26 39.53
N ALA A 773 -20.08 22.43 39.41
CA ALA A 773 -20.89 22.81 38.26
C ALA A 773 -20.11 22.82 36.94
N LEU A 774 -18.81 23.13 37.01
CA LEU A 774 -17.93 23.07 35.85
C LEU A 774 -17.45 21.64 35.52
N ALA A 775 -17.32 20.78 36.54
CA ALA A 775 -16.80 19.41 36.38
C ALA A 775 -17.86 18.39 35.91
N GLU A 776 -19.11 18.55 36.43
CA GLU A 776 -20.18 17.57 36.24
C GLU A 776 -20.56 17.31 34.76
N PRO A 777 -20.72 18.32 33.86
CA PRO A 777 -21.08 18.08 32.48
C PRO A 777 -20.10 17.18 31.72
N GLU A 778 -18.81 17.20 32.11
CA GLU A 778 -17.73 16.42 31.47
C GLU A 778 -17.31 15.21 32.32
N ASP A 779 -17.95 14.98 33.48
CA ASP A 779 -17.67 13.89 34.44
C ASP A 779 -16.19 13.91 34.91
N ARG A 780 -15.65 15.10 35.26
CA ARG A 780 -14.25 15.30 35.66
C ARG A 780 -14.01 14.97 37.09
N ARG A 781 -13.85 13.71 37.46
CA ARG A 781 -13.70 13.19 38.81
C ARG A 781 -12.28 13.34 39.36
N ARG A 782 -11.26 13.11 38.49
CA ARG A 782 -9.84 13.09 38.93
C ARG A 782 -9.39 14.40 39.55
N VAL A 783 -9.93 15.53 39.15
CA VAL A 783 -9.60 16.84 39.71
C VAL A 783 -9.78 16.84 41.22
N PHE A 784 -10.88 16.26 41.72
CA PHE A 784 -11.19 16.18 43.15
C PHE A 784 -10.37 15.10 43.84
N LEU A 785 -10.16 13.96 43.21
CA LEU A 785 -9.41 12.84 43.78
C LEU A 785 -7.91 13.15 43.88
N ASP A 786 -7.34 13.80 42.86
CA ASP A 786 -5.92 14.21 42.83
C ASP A 786 -5.60 15.38 43.78
N ALA A 787 -6.60 16.14 44.20
CA ALA A 787 -6.39 17.17 45.22
C ALA A 787 -6.17 16.60 46.65
N GLY A 788 -6.35 15.29 46.84
CA GLY A 788 -5.89 14.56 48.02
C GLY A 788 -6.77 14.74 49.26
N PRO A 789 -6.24 14.47 50.51
CA PRO A 789 -6.98 14.49 51.75
C PRO A 789 -7.69 15.80 52.08
N PRO A 790 -7.12 17.01 51.80
CA PRO A 790 -7.83 18.26 52.08
C PRO A 790 -9.13 18.41 51.30
N ALA A 791 -9.15 17.99 50.03
CA ALA A 791 -10.37 18.05 49.23
C ALA A 791 -11.43 17.07 49.73
N ARG A 792 -11.05 15.91 50.23
CA ARG A 792 -11.97 14.97 50.89
C ARG A 792 -12.67 15.56 52.11
N VAL A 793 -11.90 16.22 52.98
CA VAL A 793 -12.46 16.93 54.15
C VAL A 793 -13.41 18.03 53.71
N LEU A 794 -13.04 18.80 52.71
CA LEU A 794 -13.88 19.85 52.16
C LEU A 794 -15.21 19.30 51.62
N LEU A 795 -15.14 18.26 50.74
CA LEU A 795 -16.31 17.59 50.15
C LEU A 795 -17.25 17.03 51.25
N ALA A 796 -16.69 16.35 52.26
CA ALA A 796 -17.48 15.80 53.36
C ALA A 796 -18.16 16.90 54.21
N ARG A 797 -17.47 18.05 54.46
CA ARG A 797 -17.98 19.16 55.29
C ARG A 797 -19.07 19.94 54.58
N TYR A 798 -18.95 20.18 53.29
CA TYR A 798 -19.86 21.05 52.53
C TYR A 798 -20.90 20.29 51.71
N ARG A 799 -20.97 18.95 51.86
CA ARG A 799 -21.93 18.10 51.21
C ARG A 799 -23.39 18.60 51.33
N ASP A 800 -23.78 19.01 52.56
CA ASP A 800 -25.13 19.44 52.85
C ASP A 800 -25.41 20.92 52.51
N TRP A 801 -24.38 21.68 52.11
CA TRP A 801 -24.50 23.08 51.78
C TRP A 801 -24.76 23.34 50.29
N VAL A 802 -24.45 22.39 49.47
CA VAL A 802 -24.74 22.49 48.01
C VAL A 802 -26.20 22.09 47.84
N GLU A 803 -27.08 23.05 47.61
CA GLU A 803 -28.52 22.81 47.43
C GLU A 803 -28.74 21.95 46.19
N GLY A 804 -29.26 20.75 46.36
CA GLY A 804 -29.61 19.78 45.31
C GLY A 804 -28.99 18.42 45.56
N SER A 805 -29.68 17.34 45.16
CA SER A 805 -29.11 16.00 45.07
C SER A 805 -28.15 15.96 43.91
N TRP A 806 -26.88 16.02 44.18
CA TRP A 806 -25.83 15.93 43.17
C TRP A 806 -25.21 14.52 43.14
N PRO A 807 -25.74 13.60 42.36
CA PRO A 807 -25.23 12.21 42.29
C PRO A 807 -23.73 12.18 42.01
N PHE A 808 -23.24 13.12 41.19
CA PHE A 808 -21.82 13.32 40.90
C PHE A 808 -20.99 13.58 42.13
N LEU A 809 -21.43 14.49 43.03
CA LEU A 809 -20.71 14.83 44.24
C LEU A 809 -20.68 13.66 45.25
N ASP A 810 -21.80 12.91 45.35
CA ASP A 810 -21.88 11.73 46.20
C ASP A 810 -20.96 10.62 45.71
N GLU A 811 -20.89 10.39 44.41
CA GLU A 811 -19.99 9.42 43.78
C GLU A 811 -18.52 9.80 43.99
N VAL A 812 -18.16 11.08 43.78
CA VAL A 812 -16.81 11.57 43.98
C VAL A 812 -16.43 11.50 45.47
N ALA A 813 -17.34 11.89 46.39
CA ALA A 813 -17.08 11.83 47.83
C ALA A 813 -16.91 10.37 48.32
N HIS A 814 -17.71 9.42 47.84
CA HIS A 814 -17.54 8.01 48.16
C HIS A 814 -16.23 7.45 47.61
N ALA A 815 -15.87 7.74 46.34
CA ALA A 815 -14.60 7.34 45.75
C ALA A 815 -13.39 7.95 46.50
N ALA A 816 -13.54 9.16 47.01
CA ALA A 816 -12.51 9.84 47.79
C ALA A 816 -12.34 9.26 49.20
N ILE A 817 -13.37 8.64 49.82
CA ILE A 817 -13.34 8.06 51.16
C ILE A 817 -12.77 6.63 51.14
N ASP A 818 -12.95 5.90 50.06
CA ASP A 818 -12.53 4.48 49.92
C ASP A 818 -11.56 4.32 48.73
N PRO A 819 -10.27 4.68 48.84
CA PRO A 819 -9.30 4.58 47.76
C PRO A 819 -9.05 3.13 47.34
N VAL A 820 -9.46 2.12 48.15
CA VAL A 820 -9.38 0.68 47.83
C VAL A 820 -10.56 0.23 46.93
N ALA A 821 -11.68 0.98 46.96
CA ALA A 821 -12.85 0.67 46.12
C ALA A 821 -12.70 1.19 44.67
N SER A 822 -11.84 2.19 44.41
CA SER A 822 -11.60 2.73 43.07
C SER A 822 -10.58 1.91 42.26
N ALA A 823 -9.78 1.07 42.88
CA ALA A 823 -9.06 0.02 42.17
C ALA A 823 -10.10 -1.02 41.74
N SER A 824 -10.66 -0.90 40.55
CA SER A 824 -11.39 -2.02 39.93
C SER A 824 -10.54 -3.26 40.12
N PRO A 825 -11.04 -4.31 40.77
CA PRO A 825 -10.26 -5.52 40.88
C PRO A 825 -9.91 -5.94 39.45
N MET A 826 -8.64 -6.22 39.24
CA MET A 826 -8.22 -7.13 38.18
C MET A 826 -9.33 -8.18 38.05
N PRO A 827 -9.75 -8.59 36.85
CA PRO A 827 -10.80 -9.59 36.73
C PRO A 827 -10.34 -10.78 37.57
N ALA A 828 -10.89 -10.88 38.79
CA ALA A 828 -10.78 -12.07 39.59
C ALA A 828 -11.21 -13.15 38.64
N ALA A 829 -10.44 -14.22 38.57
CA ALA A 829 -10.75 -15.36 37.73
C ALA A 829 -12.24 -15.62 37.89
N VAL A 830 -13.02 -15.45 36.83
CA VAL A 830 -14.47 -15.53 36.85
C VAL A 830 -14.77 -16.90 37.46
N GLU A 831 -15.28 -16.93 38.71
CA GLU A 831 -15.67 -18.21 39.32
C GLU A 831 -16.55 -18.94 38.29
N GLU A 832 -16.15 -20.13 37.88
CA GLU A 832 -16.90 -20.87 36.88
C GLU A 832 -18.35 -21.04 37.29
N LEU A 833 -19.25 -20.63 36.40
CA LEU A 833 -20.69 -20.84 36.64
C LEU A 833 -20.97 -22.35 36.63
N SER A 834 -21.65 -22.83 37.66
CA SER A 834 -22.09 -24.22 37.70
C SER A 834 -23.03 -24.54 36.52
N PRO A 835 -23.22 -25.82 36.15
CA PRO A 835 -24.12 -26.19 35.06
C PRO A 835 -25.57 -25.68 35.28
N ARG A 836 -26.02 -25.59 36.50
CA ARG A 836 -27.37 -25.06 36.87
C ARG A 836 -27.43 -23.55 36.77
N GLU A 837 -26.39 -22.84 37.16
CA GLU A 837 -26.30 -21.39 36.99
C GLU A 837 -26.23 -21.02 35.50
N ARG A 838 -25.49 -21.77 34.68
CA ARG A 838 -25.52 -21.59 33.21
C ARG A 838 -26.89 -21.83 32.60
N ALA A 839 -27.66 -22.80 33.10
CA ALA A 839 -29.03 -23.03 32.66
C ALA A 839 -29.92 -21.83 32.99
N VAL A 840 -29.85 -21.28 34.21
CA VAL A 840 -30.61 -20.07 34.60
C VAL A 840 -30.15 -18.83 33.80
N LEU A 841 -28.83 -18.68 33.56
CA LEU A 841 -28.27 -17.56 32.80
C LEU A 841 -28.83 -17.47 31.37
N ARG A 842 -29.10 -18.62 30.71
CA ARG A 842 -29.68 -18.66 29.35
C ARG A 842 -31.09 -18.05 29.26
N TYR A 843 -31.84 -18.06 30.37
CA TYR A 843 -33.16 -17.47 30.43
C TYR A 843 -33.17 -15.99 30.86
N LEU A 844 -32.09 -15.47 31.40
CA LEU A 844 -31.99 -14.06 31.79
C LEU A 844 -32.13 -13.05 30.63
N PRO A 845 -31.76 -13.34 29.36
CA PRO A 845 -32.04 -12.45 28.23
C PRO A 845 -33.50 -12.39 27.82
N THR A 846 -34.34 -13.36 28.23
CA THR A 846 -35.76 -13.45 27.86
C THR A 846 -36.62 -12.49 28.70
N MET A 847 -37.92 -12.35 28.37
CA MET A 847 -38.86 -11.56 29.15
C MET A 847 -39.45 -12.32 30.34
N LEU A 848 -39.04 -13.56 30.57
CA LEU A 848 -39.61 -14.43 31.64
C LEU A 848 -39.29 -13.91 33.03
N THR A 849 -40.27 -13.98 33.93
CA THR A 849 -40.07 -13.69 35.36
C THR A 849 -39.31 -14.83 36.05
N PHE A 850 -38.78 -14.60 37.24
CA PHE A 850 -38.11 -15.65 38.01
C PHE A 850 -39.00 -16.84 38.36
N VAL A 851 -40.33 -16.64 38.43
CA VAL A 851 -41.33 -17.70 38.64
C VAL A 851 -41.38 -18.58 37.37
N GLU A 852 -41.51 -17.96 36.21
CA GLU A 852 -41.55 -18.65 34.91
C GLU A 852 -40.24 -19.36 34.61
N ILE A 853 -39.08 -18.75 34.88
CA ILE A 853 -37.77 -19.40 34.75
C ILE A 853 -37.69 -20.63 35.65
N GLY A 854 -38.21 -20.54 36.88
CA GLY A 854 -38.26 -21.65 37.79
C GLY A 854 -39.13 -22.80 37.26
N SER A 855 -40.27 -22.48 36.69
CA SER A 855 -41.17 -23.44 36.04
C SER A 855 -40.52 -24.14 34.83
N GLU A 856 -39.84 -23.39 33.96
CA GLU A 856 -39.14 -23.92 32.80
C GLU A 856 -37.96 -24.87 33.18
N LEU A 857 -37.30 -24.57 34.28
CA LEU A 857 -36.17 -25.36 34.75
C LEU A 857 -36.54 -26.42 35.83
N TYR A 858 -37.82 -26.58 36.15
CA TYR A 858 -38.33 -27.49 37.16
C TYR A 858 -37.71 -27.29 38.56
N ILE A 859 -37.49 -26.03 38.94
CA ILE A 859 -36.91 -25.62 40.26
C ILE A 859 -37.80 -24.62 40.95
N SER A 860 -37.70 -24.56 42.29
CA SER A 860 -38.51 -23.59 43.09
C SER A 860 -38.07 -22.14 42.79
N VAL A 861 -39.01 -21.19 42.89
CA VAL A 861 -38.72 -19.74 42.72
C VAL A 861 -37.59 -19.28 43.68
N ASN A 862 -37.53 -19.81 44.88
CA ASN A 862 -36.46 -19.48 45.81
C ASN A 862 -35.11 -20.01 45.35
N THR A 863 -35.08 -21.21 44.73
CA THR A 863 -33.88 -21.76 44.11
C THR A 863 -33.44 -20.94 42.90
N THR A 864 -34.38 -20.47 42.08
CA THR A 864 -34.10 -19.57 40.94
C THR A 864 -33.49 -18.27 41.43
N LYS A 865 -34.07 -17.63 42.44
CA LYS A 865 -33.53 -16.38 43.08
C LYS A 865 -32.12 -16.59 43.67
N SER A 866 -31.89 -17.74 44.29
CA SER A 866 -30.58 -18.09 44.84
C SER A 866 -29.51 -18.23 43.71
N HIS A 867 -29.84 -18.93 42.61
CA HIS A 867 -28.95 -19.05 41.43
C HIS A 867 -28.70 -17.68 40.77
N VAL A 868 -29.73 -16.85 40.61
CA VAL A 868 -29.59 -15.51 40.04
C VAL A 868 -28.67 -14.64 40.92
N ARG A 869 -28.80 -14.68 42.24
CA ARG A 869 -27.93 -13.95 43.19
C ARG A 869 -26.47 -14.45 43.07
N SER A 870 -26.30 -15.77 42.99
CA SER A 870 -24.96 -16.35 42.78
C SER A 870 -24.35 -15.98 41.43
N ILE A 871 -25.16 -15.97 40.33
CA ILE A 871 -24.73 -15.51 39.02
C ILE A 871 -24.29 -14.04 39.08
N TYR A 872 -25.08 -13.16 39.74
CA TYR A 872 -24.73 -11.75 39.85
C TYR A 872 -23.42 -11.56 40.61
N ARG A 873 -23.22 -12.29 41.72
CA ARG A 873 -21.99 -12.26 42.49
C ARG A 873 -20.80 -12.74 41.65
N LYS A 874 -20.93 -13.87 40.94
CA LYS A 874 -19.85 -14.45 40.12
C LYS A 874 -19.50 -13.63 38.88
N LEU A 875 -20.48 -12.92 38.33
CA LEU A 875 -20.27 -12.00 37.19
C LEU A 875 -19.89 -10.59 37.65
N GLY A 876 -19.93 -10.29 38.96
CA GLY A 876 -19.62 -8.96 39.50
C GLY A 876 -20.62 -7.89 39.10
N VAL A 877 -21.93 -8.22 39.08
CA VAL A 877 -23.00 -7.31 38.60
C VAL A 877 -24.16 -7.26 39.61
N VAL A 878 -24.93 -6.16 39.61
CA VAL A 878 -26.02 -5.93 40.54
C VAL A 878 -27.42 -6.16 39.91
N GLY A 879 -27.54 -6.35 38.62
CA GLY A 879 -28.82 -6.41 37.93
C GLY A 879 -28.90 -7.38 36.76
N ARG A 880 -30.15 -7.70 36.35
CA ARG A 880 -30.46 -8.64 35.26
C ARG A 880 -29.87 -8.18 33.92
N ARG A 881 -30.04 -6.88 33.60
CA ARG A 881 -29.52 -6.32 32.34
C ARG A 881 -27.99 -6.36 32.28
N ASP A 882 -27.35 -6.05 33.40
CA ASP A 882 -25.88 -6.07 33.50
C ASP A 882 -25.33 -7.49 33.45
N ALA A 883 -26.02 -8.46 34.08
CA ALA A 883 -25.66 -9.88 33.99
C ALA A 883 -25.70 -10.39 32.54
N VAL A 884 -26.73 -10.02 31.79
CA VAL A 884 -26.84 -10.39 30.35
C VAL A 884 -25.73 -9.73 29.54
N ARG A 885 -25.46 -8.44 29.73
CA ARG A 885 -24.40 -7.71 29.04
C ARG A 885 -23.03 -8.31 29.34
N ARG A 886 -22.74 -8.58 30.62
CA ARG A 886 -21.48 -9.17 31.08
C ARG A 886 -21.29 -10.60 30.59
N ALA A 887 -22.35 -11.39 30.59
CA ALA A 887 -22.31 -12.78 30.07
C ALA A 887 -22.07 -12.82 28.56
N ARG A 888 -22.57 -11.87 27.79
CA ARG A 888 -22.24 -11.71 26.34
C ARG A 888 -20.78 -11.31 26.12
N GLN A 889 -20.26 -10.36 26.90
CA GLN A 889 -18.84 -9.96 26.86
C GLN A 889 -17.89 -11.13 27.14
N LEU A 890 -18.27 -12.01 28.05
CA LEU A 890 -17.54 -13.21 28.44
C LEU A 890 -17.85 -14.45 27.58
N GLN A 891 -18.60 -14.29 26.49
CA GLN A 891 -19.03 -15.36 25.56
C GLN A 891 -19.78 -16.54 26.24
N LEU A 892 -20.35 -16.31 27.40
CA LEU A 892 -21.16 -17.31 28.13
C LEU A 892 -22.60 -17.42 27.58
N LEU A 893 -23.04 -16.44 26.77
CA LEU A 893 -24.29 -16.43 26.02
C LEU A 893 -23.95 -16.21 24.54
N ARG A 894 -24.45 -17.08 23.67
CA ARG A 894 -24.40 -16.84 22.23
C ARG A 894 -25.36 -15.69 21.89
N SER A 895 -24.95 -14.82 20.98
CA SER A 895 -25.74 -13.68 20.48
C SER A 895 -27.08 -14.10 19.89
#